data_096e5e238679a393bbd4a917d3779d6a
#
_entry.id   096e5e238679a393bbd4a917d3779d6a
#
_cell.length_a   1.000
_cell.length_b   1.000
_cell.length_c   1.000
_cell.angle_alpha   90.00
_cell.angle_beta   90.00
_cell.angle_gamma   90.00
#
_symmetry.space_group_name_H-M   'P 1'
#
loop_
_entity.id
_entity.type
_entity.pdbx_description
1 polymer ?
#
loop_
_entity_poly.entity_id
_entity_poly.type
_entity_poly.pdbx_seq_one_letter_code
_entity_poly.pdbx_strand_id
1 'polypeptide(L)'
;MTSKATIIYTHTDEAPALATQSLLPIVQAFTRHAGIEVKTSDISLSGRILAAFPEHLTEAQRVPDALAELGELVKQPDANVIKLPNISASVPQLTAAIKELQAKGFAVPDYPADPQTDEEKAVRERYDRIKGSAVNPVLREGNSDRRAPKAVKNFAKKNPHSMGAWTKDSKTHVATMQSGDFFHNEQSVTVPDATSVSIVFTDKQGNKKELREPVALKAGEIIDATVMSKKALLTFLAEQVKDAKAKGVLFSLHMKATMMKVSDPIIFGHAVKVFFAPVFEKFGDKLAAAGVNVNNGFGNLLANLDKLDADTRAAVEAEIAAVYAANPDLAMVDSDKGITNLHVPSDVIVDASMPAMIRNSGRMWDKDGKAQDTKAVIPDSSYAGVYQATIDFCREHGAFDPTTMGTVPNVGLMAQAAEEYGSHNKTFEIEADGQVQVIDAAGNVLMQHDVEAGDIWRMCQTKDAPVKDWVQLAVNRARLSNTPAVFWLDENRPHDKSLLAKVNAYLAELDTNGLDIRVLAPEEAAKFSLGRLKNGEDTISVTGNVLRDYLTDLFPILELGTSAKMLSIVPLMNGGGMFETGAGGSAPKHVQQFLEENHLRWDSLGEFLALAVSFEHLAQKTGNTKAQVLADTLDAATEKLLLNDKSPKRKAGELDNRGSHFYLTLYWAQELAAQDKDAELKAAFAPLAETLTADEAKIVAELSAAQGKAADIGGYYAPDAAKAAQAMRPSATFNQALAKL
;
A
#
# COMPACT_ATOMS: atom_id res chain seq x y z
N MET A 1 -3.11 39.06 11.15
CA MET A 1 -1.84 38.48 10.71
C MET A 1 -2.20 37.24 9.94
N THR A 2 -2.03 37.25 8.61
CA THR A 2 -2.19 36.04 7.79
C THR A 2 -1.16 35.03 8.27
N SER A 3 -1.60 33.88 8.76
CA SER A 3 -0.70 32.79 9.14
C SER A 3 0.20 32.45 7.94
N LYS A 4 1.50 32.34 8.18
CA LYS A 4 2.46 31.98 7.13
C LYS A 4 2.09 30.57 6.63
N ALA A 5 1.99 30.40 5.31
CA ALA A 5 1.70 29.10 4.73
C ALA A 5 2.74 28.07 5.18
N THR A 6 2.29 26.96 5.76
CA THR A 6 3.19 25.97 6.39
C THR A 6 2.96 24.61 5.78
N ILE A 7 4.06 23.91 5.44
CA ILE A 7 4.09 22.49 5.06
C ILE A 7 4.79 21.73 6.19
N ILE A 8 4.19 20.65 6.64
CA ILE A 8 4.82 19.70 7.57
C ILE A 8 5.45 18.57 6.75
N TYR A 9 6.76 18.47 6.81
CA TYR A 9 7.54 17.40 6.21
C TYR A 9 7.91 16.40 7.30
N THR A 10 7.36 15.19 7.26
CA THR A 10 7.56 14.22 8.34
C THR A 10 8.99 13.69 8.36
N HIS A 11 9.60 13.66 9.54
CA HIS A 11 10.83 12.92 9.79
C HIS A 11 10.46 11.48 10.16
N THR A 12 11.04 10.52 9.46
CA THR A 12 10.70 9.10 9.61
C THR A 12 11.95 8.26 9.88
N ASP A 13 12.05 7.11 9.23
CA ASP A 13 13.06 6.10 9.52
C ASP A 13 13.89 5.77 8.28
N GLU A 14 15.03 5.14 8.46
CA GLU A 14 15.79 4.40 7.45
C GLU A 14 16.19 5.26 6.23
N ALA A 15 16.10 4.71 5.01
CA ALA A 15 16.49 5.40 3.79
C ALA A 15 15.73 6.69 3.52
N PRO A 16 14.41 6.79 3.72
CA PRO A 16 13.68 8.06 3.62
C PRO A 16 14.21 9.15 4.56
N ALA A 17 14.56 8.79 5.79
CA ALA A 17 15.14 9.73 6.76
C ALA A 17 16.54 10.21 6.34
N LEU A 18 17.36 9.33 5.76
CA LEU A 18 18.64 9.72 5.20
C LEU A 18 18.46 10.66 4.01
N ALA A 19 17.57 10.35 3.08
CA ALA A 19 17.26 11.20 1.93
C ALA A 19 16.77 12.58 2.36
N THR A 20 16.03 12.70 3.44
CA THR A 20 15.57 13.96 4.03
C THR A 20 16.73 14.87 4.41
N GLN A 21 17.85 14.35 4.90
CA GLN A 21 19.03 15.14 5.25
C GLN A 21 19.62 15.88 4.04
N SER A 22 19.47 15.35 2.84
CA SER A 22 19.88 15.98 1.60
C SER A 22 18.79 16.88 1.00
N LEU A 23 17.55 16.39 0.94
CA LEU A 23 16.45 17.06 0.22
C LEU A 23 15.84 18.24 1.00
N LEU A 24 15.63 18.11 2.30
CA LEU A 24 14.91 19.12 3.08
C LEU A 24 15.59 20.51 3.04
N PRO A 25 16.92 20.64 3.14
CA PRO A 25 17.58 21.94 2.99
C PRO A 25 17.36 22.60 1.63
N ILE A 26 17.27 21.80 0.56
CA ILE A 26 16.94 22.26 -0.79
C ILE A 26 15.52 22.82 -0.81
N VAL A 27 14.56 22.05 -0.32
CA VAL A 27 13.14 22.43 -0.26
C VAL A 27 12.98 23.73 0.53
N GLN A 28 13.58 23.82 1.71
CA GLN A 28 13.52 25.02 2.55
C GLN A 28 14.13 26.26 1.89
N ALA A 29 15.23 26.08 1.14
CA ALA A 29 15.85 27.17 0.40
C ALA A 29 14.93 27.70 -0.71
N PHE A 30 14.28 26.81 -1.47
CA PHE A 30 13.38 27.19 -2.55
C PHE A 30 12.06 27.81 -2.06
N THR A 31 11.45 27.21 -1.04
CA THR A 31 10.11 27.61 -0.57
C THR A 31 10.07 28.95 0.15
N ARG A 32 11.19 29.39 0.77
CA ARG A 32 11.22 30.70 1.43
C ARG A 32 10.99 31.87 0.49
N HIS A 33 11.35 31.73 -0.80
CA HIS A 33 11.09 32.74 -1.84
C HIS A 33 9.61 32.84 -2.23
N ALA A 34 8.81 31.85 -1.87
CA ALA A 34 7.36 31.86 -2.03
C ALA A 34 6.61 32.18 -0.72
N GLY A 35 7.30 32.52 0.36
CA GLY A 35 6.70 32.78 1.66
C GLY A 35 6.17 31.54 2.36
N ILE A 36 6.65 30.35 1.99
CA ILE A 36 6.24 29.07 2.55
C ILE A 36 7.27 28.64 3.59
N GLU A 37 6.80 28.25 4.76
CA GLU A 37 7.60 27.63 5.81
C GLU A 37 7.46 26.10 5.76
N VAL A 38 8.60 25.39 5.78
CA VAL A 38 8.61 23.93 5.85
C VAL A 38 9.18 23.50 7.19
N LYS A 39 8.32 22.88 8.00
CA LYS A 39 8.65 22.35 9.33
C LYS A 39 8.71 20.83 9.29
N THR A 40 9.48 20.27 10.22
CA THR A 40 9.51 18.82 10.43
C THR A 40 8.64 18.40 11.61
N SER A 41 8.14 17.18 11.57
CA SER A 41 7.47 16.50 12.66
C SER A 41 7.99 15.08 12.73
N ASP A 42 8.51 14.67 13.88
CA ASP A 42 9.21 13.40 14.04
C ASP A 42 8.23 12.27 14.40
N ILE A 43 7.90 11.44 13.44
CA ILE A 43 7.10 10.23 13.59
C ILE A 43 7.92 8.95 13.42
N SER A 44 9.24 9.05 13.54
CA SER A 44 10.14 7.90 13.54
C SER A 44 9.84 6.95 14.69
N LEU A 45 10.28 5.70 14.57
CA LEU A 45 10.13 4.71 15.64
C LEU A 45 10.77 5.19 16.95
N SER A 46 11.97 5.73 16.87
CA SER A 46 12.67 6.30 18.05
C SER A 46 11.91 7.48 18.65
N GLY A 47 11.45 8.40 17.83
CA GLY A 47 10.64 9.54 18.30
C GLY A 47 9.38 9.10 19.04
N ARG A 48 8.67 8.10 18.49
CA ARG A 48 7.46 7.54 19.12
C ARG A 48 7.76 6.81 20.44
N ILE A 49 8.89 6.09 20.52
CA ILE A 49 9.33 5.46 21.78
C ILE A 49 9.63 6.53 22.83
N LEU A 50 10.42 7.55 22.50
CA LEU A 50 10.76 8.62 23.45
C LEU A 50 9.54 9.39 23.93
N ALA A 51 8.61 9.71 23.04
CA ALA A 51 7.36 10.39 23.38
C ALA A 51 6.45 9.56 24.30
N ALA A 52 6.53 8.24 24.24
CA ALA A 52 5.72 7.35 25.08
C ALA A 52 6.17 7.24 26.53
N PHE A 53 7.42 7.61 26.86
CA PHE A 53 8.02 7.44 28.19
C PHE A 53 8.71 8.71 28.72
N PRO A 54 8.04 9.88 28.71
CA PRO A 54 8.68 11.14 29.11
C PRO A 54 9.14 11.17 30.59
N GLU A 55 8.50 10.38 31.46
CA GLU A 55 8.86 10.26 32.88
C GLU A 55 10.20 9.53 33.11
N HIS A 56 10.66 8.76 32.14
CA HIS A 56 11.97 8.07 32.19
C HIS A 56 13.12 8.94 31.63
N LEU A 57 12.80 10.13 31.09
CA LEU A 57 13.74 10.98 30.39
C LEU A 57 14.04 12.25 31.18
N THR A 58 15.27 12.75 31.05
CA THR A 58 15.61 14.10 31.55
C THR A 58 14.82 15.16 30.75
N GLU A 59 14.67 16.35 31.30
CA GLU A 59 13.96 17.44 30.61
C GLU A 59 14.54 17.74 29.22
N ALA A 60 15.85 17.70 29.08
CA ALA A 60 16.54 17.89 27.78
C ALA A 60 16.34 16.77 26.77
N GLN A 61 15.96 15.57 27.22
CA GLN A 61 15.73 14.39 26.37
C GLN A 61 14.27 14.23 25.95
N ARG A 62 13.35 14.95 26.61
CA ARG A 62 11.92 14.85 26.31
C ARG A 62 11.62 15.41 24.93
N VAL A 63 10.76 14.69 24.21
CA VAL A 63 10.25 15.09 22.90
C VAL A 63 8.72 15.18 22.94
N PRO A 64 8.09 16.02 22.11
CA PRO A 64 6.64 16.05 22.01
C PRO A 64 6.09 14.74 21.41
N ASP A 65 4.84 14.45 21.67
CA ASP A 65 4.11 13.41 20.97
C ASP A 65 3.69 13.92 19.56
N ALA A 66 4.66 13.90 18.63
CA ALA A 66 4.48 14.44 17.30
C ALA A 66 3.38 13.73 16.51
N LEU A 67 3.16 12.42 16.74
CA LEU A 67 2.09 11.68 16.08
C LEU A 67 0.71 12.13 16.57
N ALA A 68 0.54 12.36 17.87
CA ALA A 68 -0.71 12.89 18.42
C ALA A 68 -0.97 14.33 17.92
N GLU A 69 0.06 15.17 17.89
CA GLU A 69 -0.05 16.54 17.36
C GLU A 69 -0.46 16.55 15.88
N LEU A 70 0.14 15.68 15.06
CA LEU A 70 -0.23 15.51 13.65
C LEU A 70 -1.65 14.97 13.50
N GLY A 71 -2.08 14.05 14.37
CA GLY A 71 -3.44 13.53 14.39
C GLY A 71 -4.48 14.62 14.62
N GLU A 72 -4.19 15.64 15.40
CA GLU A 72 -5.06 16.83 15.54
C GLU A 72 -4.91 17.81 14.37
N LEU A 73 -3.70 17.98 13.84
CA LEU A 73 -3.45 18.87 12.70
C LEU A 73 -4.19 18.41 11.45
N VAL A 74 -4.21 17.11 11.13
CA VAL A 74 -4.90 16.59 9.92
C VAL A 74 -6.41 16.79 9.93
N LYS A 75 -6.98 17.17 11.06
CA LYS A 75 -8.39 17.58 11.21
C LYS A 75 -8.61 19.07 10.93
N GLN A 76 -7.55 19.86 10.72
CA GLN A 76 -7.63 21.29 10.47
C GLN A 76 -7.72 21.60 8.98
N PRO A 77 -8.43 22.68 8.60
CA PRO A 77 -8.66 23.02 7.19
C PRO A 77 -7.40 23.53 6.46
N ASP A 78 -6.39 23.97 7.18
CA ASP A 78 -5.11 24.47 6.66
C ASP A 78 -3.98 23.44 6.74
N ALA A 79 -4.27 22.21 7.11
CA ALA A 79 -3.28 21.14 7.16
C ALA A 79 -2.66 20.89 5.77
N ASN A 80 -1.34 20.79 5.73
CA ASN A 80 -0.57 20.39 4.55
C ASN A 80 0.61 19.54 5.03
N VAL A 81 0.51 18.23 4.85
CA VAL A 81 1.44 17.25 5.41
C VAL A 81 1.99 16.38 4.30
N ILE A 82 3.31 16.33 4.18
CA ILE A 82 4.02 15.36 3.35
C ILE A 82 4.46 14.22 4.27
N LYS A 83 3.85 13.05 4.08
CA LYS A 83 4.09 11.87 4.90
C LYS A 83 5.01 10.89 4.19
N LEU A 84 6.22 10.71 4.74
CA LEU A 84 7.18 9.73 4.27
C LEU A 84 6.91 8.34 4.87
N PRO A 85 7.44 7.27 4.26
CA PRO A 85 7.39 5.92 4.81
C PRO A 85 8.05 5.87 6.20
N ASN A 86 7.44 5.14 7.12
CA ASN A 86 7.94 4.90 8.46
C ASN A 86 7.95 3.41 8.79
N ILE A 87 8.73 3.00 9.79
CA ILE A 87 8.77 1.61 10.24
C ILE A 87 7.42 1.21 10.86
N SER A 88 6.85 0.14 10.35
CA SER A 88 5.77 -0.63 10.98
C SER A 88 6.43 -1.71 11.85
N ALA A 89 6.69 -1.36 13.11
CA ALA A 89 7.62 -2.10 13.96
C ALA A 89 7.12 -3.50 14.34
N SER A 90 7.89 -4.54 14.01
CA SER A 90 7.81 -5.85 14.66
C SER A 90 8.42 -5.80 16.07
N VAL A 91 8.16 -6.83 16.88
CA VAL A 91 8.76 -6.94 18.23
C VAL A 91 10.30 -6.92 18.18
N PRO A 92 10.97 -7.67 17.28
CA PRO A 92 12.43 -7.59 17.15
C PRO A 92 12.93 -6.19 16.79
N GLN A 93 12.27 -5.49 15.87
CA GLN A 93 12.64 -4.11 15.51
C GLN A 93 12.43 -3.14 16.66
N LEU A 94 11.31 -3.24 17.36
CA LEU A 94 11.02 -2.44 18.55
C LEU A 94 12.09 -2.66 19.64
N THR A 95 12.43 -3.91 19.93
CA THR A 95 13.45 -4.27 20.91
C THR A 95 14.83 -3.72 20.52
N ALA A 96 15.21 -3.82 19.24
CA ALA A 96 16.46 -3.28 18.74
C ALA A 96 16.53 -1.74 18.87
N ALA A 97 15.43 -1.04 18.56
CA ALA A 97 15.34 0.41 18.73
C ALA A 97 15.46 0.84 20.20
N ILE A 98 14.78 0.12 21.12
CA ILE A 98 14.90 0.35 22.57
C ILE A 98 16.36 0.20 23.03
N LYS A 99 17.03 -0.88 22.62
CA LYS A 99 18.43 -1.12 22.98
C LYS A 99 19.38 -0.04 22.45
N GLU A 100 19.15 0.43 21.23
CA GLU A 100 19.95 1.53 20.67
C GLU A 100 19.75 2.82 21.47
N LEU A 101 18.53 3.17 21.83
CA LEU A 101 18.23 4.35 22.67
C LEU A 101 18.85 4.23 24.05
N GLN A 102 18.76 3.08 24.71
CA GLN A 102 19.41 2.82 26.00
C GLN A 102 20.93 2.98 25.93
N ALA A 103 21.56 2.45 24.87
CA ALA A 103 23.01 2.62 24.63
C ALA A 103 23.41 4.09 24.43
N LYS A 104 22.50 4.94 24.03
CA LYS A 104 22.67 6.40 23.89
C LYS A 104 22.32 7.19 25.16
N GLY A 105 22.00 6.52 26.25
CA GLY A 105 21.72 7.12 27.53
C GLY A 105 20.27 7.54 27.76
N PHE A 106 19.32 7.09 26.92
CA PHE A 106 17.89 7.25 27.16
C PHE A 106 17.38 6.11 28.05
N ALA A 107 16.83 6.46 29.23
CA ALA A 107 16.41 5.46 30.22
C ALA A 107 15.02 4.87 29.96
N VAL A 108 14.67 4.62 28.69
CA VAL A 108 13.41 3.98 28.33
C VAL A 108 13.39 2.52 28.82
N PRO A 109 12.22 2.00 29.27
CA PRO A 109 12.13 0.64 29.79
C PRO A 109 12.27 -0.40 28.67
N ASP A 110 12.68 -1.63 29.07
CA ASP A 110 12.67 -2.78 28.15
C ASP A 110 11.22 -3.13 27.76
N TYR A 111 11.06 -3.77 26.57
CA TYR A 111 9.80 -4.34 26.15
C TYR A 111 9.51 -5.62 26.95
N PRO A 112 8.46 -5.65 27.80
CA PRO A 112 8.14 -6.84 28.60
C PRO A 112 7.41 -7.87 27.74
N ALA A 113 8.14 -8.89 27.29
CA ALA A 113 7.57 -9.96 26.46
C ALA A 113 6.52 -10.80 27.21
N ASP A 114 6.71 -10.99 28.51
CA ASP A 114 5.79 -11.70 29.41
C ASP A 114 5.58 -10.90 30.71
N PRO A 115 4.69 -9.88 30.70
CA PRO A 115 4.51 -8.95 31.81
C PRO A 115 3.87 -9.64 33.01
N GLN A 116 4.53 -9.61 34.17
CA GLN A 116 4.07 -10.22 35.42
C GLN A 116 3.45 -9.20 36.39
N THR A 117 3.89 -7.96 36.36
CA THR A 117 3.42 -6.89 37.23
C THR A 117 2.50 -5.92 36.51
N ASP A 118 1.72 -5.14 37.24
CA ASP A 118 0.86 -4.10 36.65
C ASP A 118 1.68 -2.98 35.99
N GLU A 119 2.86 -2.69 36.50
CA GLU A 119 3.80 -1.76 35.87
C GLU A 119 4.30 -2.29 34.53
N GLU A 120 4.72 -3.55 34.46
CA GLU A 120 5.13 -4.19 33.22
C GLU A 120 3.99 -4.26 32.21
N LYS A 121 2.76 -4.54 32.65
CA LYS A 121 1.57 -4.51 31.79
C LYS A 121 1.32 -3.12 31.20
N ALA A 122 1.46 -2.06 32.01
CA ALA A 122 1.31 -0.69 31.56
C ALA A 122 2.41 -0.29 30.56
N VAL A 123 3.65 -0.70 30.77
CA VAL A 123 4.75 -0.52 29.82
C VAL A 123 4.46 -1.28 28.51
N ARG A 124 4.02 -2.54 28.62
CA ARG A 124 3.63 -3.36 27.47
C ARG A 124 2.55 -2.70 26.63
N GLU A 125 1.52 -2.18 27.26
CA GLU A 125 0.41 -1.52 26.58
C GLU A 125 0.87 -0.28 25.80
N ARG A 126 1.78 0.52 26.35
CA ARG A 126 2.35 1.67 25.64
C ARG A 126 3.16 1.24 24.41
N TYR A 127 3.99 0.22 24.51
CA TYR A 127 4.76 -0.30 23.38
C TYR A 127 3.85 -0.97 22.34
N ASP A 128 2.79 -1.63 22.74
CA ASP A 128 1.84 -2.25 21.81
C ASP A 128 1.08 -1.20 20.98
N ARG A 129 0.94 0.03 21.44
CA ARG A 129 0.43 1.16 20.63
C ARG A 129 1.44 1.67 19.59
N ILE A 130 2.74 1.44 19.79
CA ILE A 130 3.81 1.84 18.86
C ILE A 130 4.06 0.74 17.83
N LYS A 131 3.84 -0.50 18.20
CA LYS A 131 4.05 -1.70 17.38
C LYS A 131 3.09 -1.75 16.17
N GLY A 132 3.57 -2.29 15.07
CA GLY A 132 2.77 -2.46 13.86
C GLY A 132 2.46 -1.15 13.15
N SER A 133 1.33 -1.09 12.45
CA SER A 133 0.89 0.07 11.66
C SER A 133 0.23 1.13 12.56
N ALA A 134 1.01 1.79 13.41
CA ALA A 134 0.53 2.75 14.39
C ALA A 134 0.27 4.17 13.80
N VAL A 135 0.96 4.54 12.74
CA VAL A 135 0.95 5.90 12.18
C VAL A 135 -0.25 6.13 11.24
N ASN A 136 -0.46 5.24 10.29
CA ASN A 136 -1.49 5.43 9.27
C ASN A 136 -2.91 5.61 9.83
N PRO A 137 -3.38 4.84 10.82
CA PRO A 137 -4.71 5.03 11.37
C PRO A 137 -4.94 6.42 11.97
N VAL A 138 -3.91 7.05 12.49
CA VAL A 138 -3.98 8.39 13.11
C VAL A 138 -4.07 9.49 12.05
N LEU A 139 -3.37 9.34 10.93
CA LEU A 139 -3.20 10.39 9.94
C LEU A 139 -4.22 10.33 8.78
N ARG A 140 -4.88 9.19 8.54
CA ARG A 140 -5.81 9.02 7.40
C ARG A 140 -7.21 9.54 7.72
N GLU A 141 -7.33 10.86 7.86
CA GLU A 141 -8.60 11.58 8.02
C GLU A 141 -9.15 12.06 6.66
N GLY A 142 -8.91 11.32 5.60
CA GLY A 142 -9.42 11.60 4.26
C GLY A 142 -9.46 10.34 3.39
N ASN A 143 -10.21 10.44 2.30
CA ASN A 143 -10.27 9.43 1.26
C ASN A 143 -9.08 9.55 0.31
N SER A 144 -8.86 8.53 -0.51
CA SER A 144 -7.72 8.45 -1.41
C SER A 144 -8.04 9.10 -2.77
N ASP A 145 -7.09 9.87 -3.29
CA ASP A 145 -7.05 10.35 -4.67
C ASP A 145 -5.70 9.94 -5.28
N ARG A 146 -5.71 8.87 -6.06
CA ARG A 146 -4.51 8.34 -6.72
C ARG A 146 -4.54 8.58 -8.21
N ARG A 147 -3.46 9.17 -8.72
CA ARG A 147 -3.32 9.58 -10.12
C ARG A 147 -1.93 9.31 -10.63
N ALA A 148 -1.81 9.01 -11.94
CA ALA A 148 -0.53 9.06 -12.63
C ALA A 148 -0.07 10.52 -12.73
N PRO A 149 1.13 10.87 -12.22
CA PRO A 149 1.66 12.23 -12.38
C PRO A 149 2.01 12.51 -13.84
N LYS A 150 1.79 13.75 -14.27
CA LYS A 150 2.07 14.17 -15.66
C LYS A 150 3.51 13.88 -16.10
N ALA A 151 4.49 14.18 -15.26
CA ALA A 151 5.91 13.92 -15.53
C ALA A 151 6.18 12.42 -15.79
N VAL A 152 5.59 11.53 -14.97
CA VAL A 152 5.73 10.08 -15.12
C VAL A 152 4.99 9.56 -16.34
N LYS A 153 3.78 10.04 -16.61
CA LYS A 153 3.01 9.68 -17.80
C LYS A 153 3.75 10.07 -19.08
N ASN A 154 4.28 11.28 -19.16
CA ASN A 154 5.05 11.77 -20.30
C ASN A 154 6.33 10.94 -20.51
N PHE A 155 7.02 10.58 -19.42
CA PHE A 155 8.17 9.69 -19.49
C PHE A 155 7.78 8.30 -20.02
N ALA A 156 6.70 7.70 -19.51
CA ALA A 156 6.23 6.39 -19.95
C ALA A 156 5.83 6.35 -21.43
N LYS A 157 5.25 7.44 -21.94
CA LYS A 157 4.93 7.55 -23.37
C LYS A 157 6.17 7.58 -24.27
N LYS A 158 7.24 8.24 -23.80
CA LYS A 158 8.51 8.35 -24.54
C LYS A 158 9.41 7.13 -24.36
N ASN A 159 9.26 6.43 -23.25
CA ASN A 159 10.05 5.26 -22.85
C ASN A 159 9.10 4.12 -22.43
N PRO A 160 8.31 3.55 -23.34
CA PRO A 160 7.30 2.57 -22.98
C PRO A 160 7.95 1.29 -22.43
N HIS A 161 7.38 0.78 -21.34
CA HIS A 161 7.77 -0.53 -20.82
C HIS A 161 7.29 -1.64 -21.75
N SER A 162 7.89 -2.82 -21.64
CA SER A 162 7.50 -3.98 -22.46
C SER A 162 6.13 -4.52 -22.03
N MET A 163 5.31 -4.85 -23.03
CA MET A 163 4.03 -5.53 -22.88
C MET A 163 4.09 -6.83 -23.70
N GLY A 164 3.62 -7.92 -23.11
CA GLY A 164 3.51 -9.20 -23.80
C GLY A 164 2.38 -9.17 -24.84
N ALA A 165 2.62 -9.78 -25.99
CA ALA A 165 1.60 -9.89 -27.05
C ALA A 165 0.50 -10.89 -26.65
N TRP A 166 -0.74 -10.42 -26.62
CA TRP A 166 -1.91 -11.27 -26.39
C TRP A 166 -2.40 -11.94 -27.67
N THR A 167 -2.85 -13.18 -27.55
CA THR A 167 -3.43 -13.95 -28.65
C THR A 167 -4.87 -14.37 -28.31
N LYS A 168 -5.70 -14.53 -29.33
CA LYS A 168 -7.11 -14.93 -29.18
C LYS A 168 -7.29 -16.33 -28.63
N ASP A 169 -6.31 -17.20 -28.82
CA ASP A 169 -6.30 -18.59 -28.38
C ASP A 169 -5.70 -18.82 -26.99
N SER A 170 -5.34 -17.76 -26.29
CA SER A 170 -4.89 -17.85 -24.90
C SER A 170 -5.91 -18.59 -24.04
N LYS A 171 -5.45 -19.59 -23.29
CA LYS A 171 -6.25 -20.37 -22.36
C LYS A 171 -6.30 -19.77 -20.95
N THR A 172 -5.57 -18.67 -20.72
CA THR A 172 -5.54 -18.01 -19.42
C THR A 172 -6.93 -17.54 -19.02
N HIS A 173 -7.29 -17.81 -17.78
CA HIS A 173 -8.58 -17.44 -17.22
C HIS A 173 -8.54 -17.37 -15.71
N VAL A 174 -9.53 -16.69 -15.12
CA VAL A 174 -9.77 -16.64 -13.67
C VAL A 174 -10.75 -17.75 -13.30
N ALA A 175 -10.48 -18.44 -12.19
CA ALA A 175 -11.41 -19.35 -11.55
C ALA A 175 -11.79 -18.82 -10.17
N THR A 176 -13.09 -18.76 -9.88
CA THR A 176 -13.62 -18.25 -8.63
C THR A 176 -14.86 -19.02 -8.20
N MET A 177 -15.15 -19.01 -6.89
CA MET A 177 -16.30 -19.72 -6.33
C MET A 177 -17.61 -19.14 -6.86
N GLN A 178 -18.62 -20.00 -7.01
CA GLN A 178 -19.96 -19.62 -7.46
C GLN A 178 -20.98 -19.63 -6.32
N SER A 179 -20.58 -20.07 -5.15
CA SER A 179 -21.38 -20.11 -3.91
C SER A 179 -20.49 -20.41 -2.71
N GLY A 180 -20.95 -20.08 -1.52
CA GLY A 180 -20.30 -20.42 -0.26
C GLY A 180 -19.08 -19.56 0.08
N ASP A 181 -18.74 -18.57 -0.74
CA ASP A 181 -17.68 -17.60 -0.50
C ASP A 181 -18.20 -16.34 0.21
N PHE A 182 -17.31 -15.42 0.50
CA PHE A 182 -17.66 -14.16 1.19
C PHE A 182 -18.68 -13.33 0.43
N PHE A 183 -18.57 -13.25 -0.88
CA PHE A 183 -19.51 -12.50 -1.71
C PHE A 183 -20.94 -13.03 -1.59
N HIS A 184 -21.12 -14.33 -1.72
CA HIS A 184 -22.46 -14.94 -1.78
C HIS A 184 -23.15 -15.03 -0.40
N ASN A 185 -22.39 -15.01 0.70
CA ASN A 185 -22.91 -15.10 2.06
C ASN A 185 -23.02 -13.75 2.77
N GLU A 186 -22.70 -12.66 2.10
CA GLU A 186 -22.66 -11.32 2.70
C GLU A 186 -24.06 -10.85 3.11
N GLN A 187 -24.13 -10.24 4.30
CA GLN A 187 -25.27 -9.48 4.80
C GLN A 187 -24.79 -8.08 5.17
N SER A 188 -25.63 -7.07 5.05
CA SER A 188 -25.29 -5.69 5.36
C SER A 188 -26.47 -4.96 6.00
N VAL A 189 -26.17 -4.11 6.97
CA VAL A 189 -27.14 -3.29 7.68
C VAL A 189 -26.57 -1.88 7.88
N THR A 190 -27.38 -0.86 7.65
CA THR A 190 -27.10 0.50 8.07
C THR A 190 -27.82 0.75 9.40
N VAL A 191 -27.07 1.04 10.48
CA VAL A 191 -27.67 1.32 11.77
C VAL A 191 -28.21 2.76 11.82
N PRO A 192 -29.50 2.98 12.19
CA PRO A 192 -30.07 4.32 12.18
C PRO A 192 -29.52 5.20 13.31
N ASP A 193 -29.26 4.61 14.46
CA ASP A 193 -28.82 5.29 15.68
C ASP A 193 -27.51 4.73 16.21
N ALA A 194 -26.79 5.53 16.99
CA ALA A 194 -25.59 5.06 17.67
C ALA A 194 -25.92 3.91 18.63
N THR A 195 -25.14 2.83 18.55
CA THR A 195 -25.34 1.62 19.34
C THR A 195 -24.01 0.89 19.55
N SER A 196 -24.05 -0.28 20.15
CA SER A 196 -22.95 -1.23 20.12
C SER A 196 -23.50 -2.58 19.66
N VAL A 197 -22.62 -3.40 19.07
CA VAL A 197 -22.98 -4.76 18.66
C VAL A 197 -22.04 -5.77 19.27
N SER A 198 -22.59 -6.92 19.68
CA SER A 198 -21.86 -8.09 20.10
C SER A 198 -21.85 -9.13 18.98
N ILE A 199 -20.73 -9.82 18.82
CA ILE A 199 -20.59 -10.94 17.88
C ILE A 199 -20.62 -12.21 18.71
N VAL A 200 -21.72 -12.98 18.60
CA VAL A 200 -21.99 -14.15 19.45
C VAL A 200 -22.03 -15.40 18.61
N PHE A 201 -21.18 -16.36 18.92
CA PHE A 201 -21.26 -17.73 18.41
C PHE A 201 -22.07 -18.59 19.37
N THR A 202 -23.00 -19.37 18.83
CA THR A 202 -23.78 -20.37 19.57
C THR A 202 -23.59 -21.71 18.91
N ASP A 203 -23.06 -22.70 19.65
CA ASP A 203 -22.90 -24.07 19.15
C ASP A 203 -24.22 -24.84 19.08
N LYS A 204 -24.20 -26.03 18.50
CA LYS A 204 -25.40 -26.90 18.39
C LYS A 204 -25.95 -27.36 19.73
N GLN A 205 -25.16 -27.26 20.80
CA GLN A 205 -25.57 -27.57 22.16
C GLN A 205 -26.19 -26.35 22.89
N GLY A 206 -26.17 -25.18 22.27
CA GLY A 206 -26.70 -23.95 22.84
C GLY A 206 -25.71 -23.18 23.70
N ASN A 207 -24.45 -23.59 23.75
CA ASN A 207 -23.41 -22.83 24.44
C ASN A 207 -23.06 -21.58 23.66
N LYS A 208 -23.03 -20.43 24.34
CA LYS A 208 -22.73 -19.13 23.75
C LYS A 208 -21.31 -18.67 24.08
N LYS A 209 -20.65 -18.14 23.07
CA LYS A 209 -19.32 -17.52 23.20
C LYS A 209 -19.34 -16.17 22.51
N GLU A 210 -19.01 -15.11 23.22
CA GLU A 210 -18.74 -13.80 22.63
C GLU A 210 -17.36 -13.85 21.97
N LEU A 211 -17.29 -13.58 20.66
CA LEU A 211 -16.04 -13.74 19.89
C LEU A 211 -15.08 -12.58 20.10
N ARG A 212 -15.61 -11.43 20.52
CA ARG A 212 -14.82 -10.27 20.92
C ARG A 212 -15.67 -9.30 21.74
N GLU A 213 -15.02 -8.33 22.38
CA GLU A 213 -15.71 -7.23 23.08
C GLU A 213 -16.66 -6.47 22.14
N PRO A 214 -17.76 -5.91 22.66
CA PRO A 214 -18.73 -5.18 21.87
C PRO A 214 -18.10 -4.05 21.03
N VAL A 215 -18.61 -3.91 19.82
CA VAL A 215 -18.14 -2.90 18.84
C VAL A 215 -19.09 -1.71 18.89
N ALA A 216 -18.55 -0.53 19.24
CA ALA A 216 -19.32 0.70 19.22
C ALA A 216 -19.55 1.16 17.76
N LEU A 217 -20.80 1.56 17.45
CA LEU A 217 -21.24 2.05 16.15
C LEU A 217 -21.82 3.45 16.28
N LYS A 218 -21.58 4.29 15.30
CA LYS A 218 -22.19 5.60 15.15
C LYS A 218 -23.50 5.52 14.34
N ALA A 219 -24.36 6.52 14.49
CA ALA A 219 -25.55 6.64 13.65
C ALA A 219 -25.15 6.69 12.16
N GLY A 220 -25.89 5.97 11.32
CA GLY A 220 -25.65 5.89 9.89
C GLY A 220 -24.49 4.97 9.47
N GLU A 221 -23.84 4.30 10.42
CA GLU A 221 -22.74 3.39 10.12
C GLU A 221 -23.25 2.12 9.42
N ILE A 222 -22.52 1.68 8.39
CA ILE A 222 -22.77 0.42 7.71
C ILE A 222 -21.94 -0.66 8.40
N ILE A 223 -22.55 -1.79 8.67
CA ILE A 223 -21.88 -3.02 9.09
C ILE A 223 -22.22 -4.16 8.13
N ASP A 224 -21.21 -4.94 7.78
CA ASP A 224 -21.34 -6.10 6.91
C ASP A 224 -20.78 -7.32 7.62
N ALA A 225 -21.40 -8.47 7.42
CA ALA A 225 -20.88 -9.73 7.90
C ALA A 225 -21.01 -10.82 6.84
N THR A 226 -20.07 -11.73 6.81
CA THR A 226 -20.06 -12.81 5.82
C THR A 226 -19.26 -14.02 6.33
N VAL A 227 -19.38 -15.13 5.61
CA VAL A 227 -18.70 -16.39 5.93
C VAL A 227 -18.20 -17.08 4.67
N MET A 228 -16.97 -17.57 4.71
CA MET A 228 -16.41 -18.51 3.73
C MET A 228 -16.65 -19.93 4.24
N SER A 229 -17.44 -20.72 3.51
CA SER A 229 -17.64 -22.14 3.80
C SER A 229 -16.37 -22.93 3.48
N LYS A 230 -15.77 -23.54 4.50
CA LYS A 230 -14.61 -24.44 4.31
C LYS A 230 -14.93 -25.57 3.35
N LYS A 231 -16.08 -26.21 3.52
CA LYS A 231 -16.51 -27.32 2.67
C LYS A 231 -16.62 -26.93 1.20
N ALA A 232 -17.29 -25.81 0.92
CA ALA A 232 -17.41 -25.27 -0.44
C ALA A 232 -16.04 -24.90 -1.02
N LEU A 233 -15.18 -24.27 -0.22
CA LEU A 233 -13.82 -23.91 -0.60
C LEU A 233 -12.97 -25.12 -0.99
N LEU A 234 -12.98 -26.18 -0.17
CA LEU A 234 -12.20 -27.39 -0.44
C LEU A 234 -12.68 -28.09 -1.73
N THR A 235 -14.00 -28.17 -1.93
CA THR A 235 -14.57 -28.71 -3.18
C THR A 235 -14.13 -27.90 -4.38
N PHE A 236 -14.26 -26.58 -4.31
CA PHE A 236 -13.83 -25.66 -5.37
C PHE A 236 -12.35 -25.85 -5.70
N LEU A 237 -11.47 -25.82 -4.71
CA LEU A 237 -10.02 -25.95 -4.92
C LEU A 237 -9.65 -27.27 -5.57
N ALA A 238 -10.25 -28.38 -5.13
CA ALA A 238 -10.02 -29.71 -5.72
C ALA A 238 -10.45 -29.77 -7.19
N GLU A 239 -11.58 -29.16 -7.53
CA GLU A 239 -12.07 -29.08 -8.90
C GLU A 239 -11.12 -28.25 -9.79
N GLN A 240 -10.58 -27.12 -9.25
CA GLN A 240 -9.69 -26.28 -10.00
C GLN A 240 -8.33 -26.92 -10.27
N VAL A 241 -7.80 -27.72 -9.35
CA VAL A 241 -6.58 -28.53 -9.58
C VAL A 241 -6.80 -29.52 -10.72
N LYS A 242 -7.90 -30.25 -10.73
CA LYS A 242 -8.24 -31.20 -11.80
C LYS A 242 -8.42 -30.50 -13.15
N ASP A 243 -9.15 -29.39 -13.17
CA ASP A 243 -9.43 -28.64 -14.41
C ASP A 243 -8.16 -28.01 -15.00
N ALA A 244 -7.25 -27.51 -14.16
CA ALA A 244 -5.96 -27.01 -14.62
C ALA A 244 -5.13 -28.10 -15.31
N LYS A 245 -5.10 -29.31 -14.73
CA LYS A 245 -4.44 -30.47 -15.34
C LYS A 245 -5.06 -30.85 -16.68
N ALA A 246 -6.39 -30.91 -16.73
CA ALA A 246 -7.13 -31.28 -17.95
C ALA A 246 -6.92 -30.24 -19.08
N LYS A 247 -6.85 -28.97 -18.75
CA LYS A 247 -6.62 -27.89 -19.71
C LYS A 247 -5.16 -27.70 -20.11
N GLY A 248 -4.24 -28.30 -19.37
CA GLY A 248 -2.79 -28.13 -19.59
C GLY A 248 -2.31 -26.69 -19.35
N VAL A 249 -2.81 -26.06 -18.30
CA VAL A 249 -2.43 -24.71 -17.85
C VAL A 249 -1.82 -24.75 -16.47
N LEU A 250 -1.03 -23.72 -16.13
CA LEU A 250 -0.48 -23.60 -14.79
C LEU A 250 -1.60 -23.34 -13.77
N PHE A 251 -1.44 -23.89 -12.57
CA PHE A 251 -2.25 -23.54 -11.41
C PHE A 251 -1.56 -22.39 -10.67
N SER A 252 -2.28 -21.31 -10.41
CA SER A 252 -1.77 -20.14 -9.70
C SER A 252 -2.82 -19.60 -8.76
N LEU A 253 -2.51 -19.53 -7.45
CA LEU A 253 -3.39 -18.97 -6.43
C LEU A 253 -3.03 -17.51 -6.18
N HIS A 254 -4.02 -16.64 -6.14
CA HIS A 254 -3.85 -15.21 -5.91
C HIS A 254 -4.73 -14.75 -4.75
N MET A 255 -4.10 -14.20 -3.70
CA MET A 255 -4.71 -13.87 -2.43
C MET A 255 -4.34 -12.45 -1.98
N LYS A 256 -5.06 -11.92 -0.99
CA LYS A 256 -4.79 -10.61 -0.36
C LYS A 256 -4.28 -10.77 1.09
N ALA A 257 -3.39 -11.71 1.33
CA ALA A 257 -2.96 -12.11 2.67
C ALA A 257 -2.26 -11.01 3.50
N THR A 258 -1.72 -9.98 2.86
CA THR A 258 -1.09 -8.84 3.56
C THR A 258 -2.09 -7.88 4.19
N MET A 259 -3.29 -7.76 3.65
CA MET A 259 -4.40 -6.97 4.19
C MET A 259 -5.35 -7.86 5.01
N MET A 260 -5.77 -8.99 4.45
CA MET A 260 -6.70 -9.95 5.06
C MET A 260 -5.92 -11.01 5.85
N LYS A 261 -5.27 -10.56 6.92
CA LYS A 261 -4.23 -11.29 7.67
C LYS A 261 -4.69 -12.55 8.40
N VAL A 262 -6.00 -12.75 8.56
CA VAL A 262 -6.57 -13.95 9.21
C VAL A 262 -7.20 -14.85 8.16
N SER A 263 -8.13 -14.36 7.36
CA SER A 263 -8.87 -15.17 6.39
C SER A 263 -7.97 -15.76 5.31
N ASP A 264 -7.12 -14.98 4.71
CA ASP A 264 -6.40 -15.39 3.51
C ASP A 264 -5.26 -16.37 3.76
N PRO A 265 -4.48 -16.29 4.85
CA PRO A 265 -3.55 -17.37 5.21
C PRO A 265 -4.24 -18.72 5.47
N ILE A 266 -5.43 -18.72 6.05
CA ILE A 266 -6.22 -19.95 6.28
C ILE A 266 -6.66 -20.54 4.92
N ILE A 267 -7.19 -19.72 4.03
CA ILE A 267 -7.59 -20.15 2.67
C ILE A 267 -6.37 -20.66 1.91
N PHE A 268 -5.24 -20.00 2.01
CA PHE A 268 -3.99 -20.43 1.40
C PHE A 268 -3.54 -21.80 1.91
N GLY A 269 -3.60 -22.01 3.23
CA GLY A 269 -3.30 -23.31 3.85
C GLY A 269 -4.20 -24.43 3.36
N HIS A 270 -5.49 -24.15 3.14
CA HIS A 270 -6.41 -25.09 2.51
C HIS A 270 -6.01 -25.44 1.09
N ALA A 271 -5.57 -24.47 0.29
CA ALA A 271 -5.09 -24.73 -1.06
C ALA A 271 -3.84 -25.61 -1.06
N VAL A 272 -2.90 -25.39 -0.15
CA VAL A 272 -1.72 -26.25 0.03
C VAL A 272 -2.14 -27.69 0.37
N LYS A 273 -3.04 -27.85 1.33
CA LYS A 273 -3.55 -29.20 1.72
C LYS A 273 -4.28 -29.89 0.58
N VAL A 274 -5.06 -29.19 -0.21
CA VAL A 274 -5.78 -29.77 -1.35
C VAL A 274 -4.81 -30.16 -2.46
N PHE A 275 -3.85 -29.30 -2.80
CA PHE A 275 -2.89 -29.61 -3.85
C PHE A 275 -1.99 -30.80 -3.50
N PHE A 276 -1.56 -30.88 -2.25
CA PHE A 276 -0.72 -31.96 -1.71
C PHE A 276 -1.49 -32.98 -0.86
N ALA A 277 -2.77 -33.22 -1.16
CA ALA A 277 -3.64 -34.06 -0.35
C ALA A 277 -3.04 -35.43 0.03
N PRO A 278 -2.40 -36.20 -0.87
CA PRO A 278 -1.79 -37.47 -0.50
C PRO A 278 -0.70 -37.37 0.57
N VAL A 279 0.04 -36.25 0.61
CA VAL A 279 1.07 -36.00 1.62
C VAL A 279 0.43 -35.84 3.00
N PHE A 280 -0.63 -35.05 3.09
CA PHE A 280 -1.32 -34.79 4.37
C PHE A 280 -2.16 -35.99 4.84
N GLU A 281 -2.73 -36.75 3.92
CA GLU A 281 -3.45 -37.99 4.23
C GLU A 281 -2.54 -39.06 4.84
N LYS A 282 -1.31 -39.20 4.33
CA LYS A 282 -0.34 -40.22 4.80
C LYS A 282 0.48 -39.76 6.00
N PHE A 283 0.83 -38.48 6.07
CA PHE A 283 1.84 -37.96 7.02
C PHE A 283 1.34 -36.81 7.88
N GLY A 284 0.07 -36.41 7.80
CA GLY A 284 -0.49 -35.22 8.44
C GLY A 284 -0.15 -35.10 9.92
N ASP A 285 -0.33 -36.19 10.70
CA ASP A 285 -0.04 -36.19 12.13
C ASP A 285 1.45 -36.00 12.44
N LYS A 286 2.34 -36.59 11.65
CA LYS A 286 3.79 -36.44 11.79
C LYS A 286 4.25 -35.04 11.42
N LEU A 287 3.67 -34.47 10.38
CA LEU A 287 3.93 -33.09 9.96
C LEU A 287 3.45 -32.08 11.02
N ALA A 288 2.26 -32.28 11.56
CA ALA A 288 1.75 -31.45 12.65
C ALA A 288 2.63 -31.53 13.91
N ALA A 289 3.09 -32.74 14.29
CA ALA A 289 4.01 -32.92 15.39
C ALA A 289 5.38 -32.25 15.16
N ALA A 290 5.82 -32.17 13.90
CA ALA A 290 7.03 -31.45 13.51
C ALA A 290 6.86 -29.90 13.47
N GLY A 291 5.64 -29.41 13.76
CA GLY A 291 5.36 -27.97 13.79
C GLY A 291 5.03 -27.35 12.43
N VAL A 292 4.62 -28.15 11.45
CA VAL A 292 4.19 -27.64 10.13
C VAL A 292 2.88 -26.88 10.27
N ASN A 293 2.89 -25.64 9.80
CA ASN A 293 1.70 -24.80 9.69
C ASN A 293 1.56 -24.31 8.24
N VAL A 294 0.64 -24.91 7.51
CA VAL A 294 0.40 -24.59 6.08
C VAL A 294 -0.19 -23.22 5.84
N ASN A 295 -0.71 -22.54 6.85
CA ASN A 295 -1.15 -21.14 6.74
C ASN A 295 0.06 -20.21 6.45
N ASN A 296 1.27 -20.69 6.71
CA ASN A 296 2.52 -20.05 6.28
C ASN A 296 3.03 -20.53 4.91
N GLY A 297 2.24 -21.35 4.20
CA GLY A 297 2.55 -21.88 2.89
C GLY A 297 3.28 -23.24 2.90
N PHE A 298 3.46 -23.80 1.71
CA PHE A 298 4.18 -25.05 1.49
C PHE A 298 5.67 -24.95 1.90
N GLY A 299 6.26 -23.75 1.79
CA GLY A 299 7.62 -23.48 2.26
C GLY A 299 7.82 -23.80 3.75
N ASN A 300 6.79 -23.64 4.58
CA ASN A 300 6.83 -24.01 5.99
C ASN A 300 6.94 -25.52 6.18
N LEU A 301 6.26 -26.33 5.35
CA LEU A 301 6.42 -27.79 5.36
C LEU A 301 7.87 -28.15 5.02
N LEU A 302 8.42 -27.61 3.96
CA LEU A 302 9.80 -27.88 3.54
C LEU A 302 10.81 -27.49 4.62
N ALA A 303 10.63 -26.35 5.28
CA ALA A 303 11.50 -25.87 6.35
C ALA A 303 11.49 -26.74 7.62
N ASN A 304 10.45 -27.58 7.80
CA ASN A 304 10.32 -28.45 8.96
C ASN A 304 10.63 -29.94 8.68
N LEU A 305 11.05 -30.28 7.45
CA LEU A 305 11.38 -31.67 7.09
C LEU A 305 12.53 -32.23 7.92
N ASP A 306 13.49 -31.40 8.31
CA ASP A 306 14.66 -31.80 9.13
C ASP A 306 14.28 -32.26 10.55
N LYS A 307 13.06 -31.97 11.00
CA LYS A 307 12.53 -32.44 12.29
C LYS A 307 11.94 -33.84 12.23
N LEU A 308 11.82 -34.43 11.05
CA LEU A 308 11.37 -35.79 10.85
C LEU A 308 12.56 -36.76 10.89
N ASP A 309 12.29 -38.03 11.28
CA ASP A 309 13.27 -39.08 11.10
C ASP A 309 13.58 -39.31 9.60
N ALA A 310 14.75 -39.84 9.29
CA ALA A 310 15.26 -39.97 7.92
C ALA A 310 14.33 -40.76 7.00
N ASP A 311 13.72 -41.85 7.50
CA ASP A 311 12.81 -42.71 6.71
C ASP A 311 11.51 -41.99 6.41
N THR A 312 10.92 -41.33 7.40
CA THR A 312 9.72 -40.51 7.23
C THR A 312 9.98 -39.34 6.29
N ARG A 313 11.09 -38.63 6.45
CA ARG A 313 11.48 -37.53 5.56
C ARG A 313 11.57 -38.02 4.11
N ALA A 314 12.28 -39.10 3.85
CA ALA A 314 12.41 -39.66 2.51
C ALA A 314 11.05 -40.06 1.92
N ALA A 315 10.16 -40.64 2.72
CA ALA A 315 8.82 -41.00 2.28
C ALA A 315 7.96 -39.75 1.96
N VAL A 316 8.05 -38.69 2.74
CA VAL A 316 7.37 -37.41 2.47
C VAL A 316 7.89 -36.79 1.17
N GLU A 317 9.20 -36.73 0.98
CA GLU A 317 9.83 -36.17 -0.23
C GLU A 317 9.40 -36.98 -1.48
N ALA A 318 9.35 -38.30 -1.40
CA ALA A 318 8.87 -39.15 -2.49
C ALA A 318 7.39 -38.91 -2.81
N GLU A 319 6.54 -38.71 -1.79
CA GLU A 319 5.14 -38.39 -2.01
C GLU A 319 4.91 -37.01 -2.63
N ILE A 320 5.70 -36.01 -2.21
CA ILE A 320 5.70 -34.69 -2.82
C ILE A 320 6.05 -34.78 -4.31
N ALA A 321 7.09 -35.55 -4.66
CA ALA A 321 7.47 -35.78 -6.05
C ALA A 321 6.35 -36.46 -6.87
N ALA A 322 5.65 -37.42 -6.27
CA ALA A 322 4.51 -38.08 -6.88
C ALA A 322 3.32 -37.11 -7.12
N VAL A 323 3.05 -36.21 -6.18
CA VAL A 323 2.02 -35.17 -6.31
C VAL A 323 2.37 -34.21 -7.47
N TYR A 324 3.60 -33.76 -7.58
CA TYR A 324 4.02 -32.92 -8.71
C TYR A 324 3.86 -33.59 -10.06
N ALA A 325 4.11 -34.88 -10.14
CA ALA A 325 3.90 -35.67 -11.36
C ALA A 325 2.43 -35.84 -11.74
N ALA A 326 1.56 -35.96 -10.75
CA ALA A 326 0.12 -36.21 -10.94
C ALA A 326 -0.68 -34.93 -11.19
N ASN A 327 -0.32 -33.85 -10.56
CA ASN A 327 -1.06 -32.57 -10.58
C ASN A 327 -0.63 -31.66 -11.75
N PRO A 328 -1.35 -30.54 -12.02
CA PRO A 328 -0.88 -29.54 -12.94
C PRO A 328 0.44 -28.92 -12.45
N ASP A 329 1.23 -28.38 -13.38
CA ASP A 329 2.37 -27.58 -12.99
C ASP A 329 1.90 -26.31 -12.25
N LEU A 330 2.65 -25.91 -11.21
CA LEU A 330 2.42 -24.67 -10.49
C LEU A 330 3.10 -23.50 -11.19
N ALA A 331 2.47 -22.34 -11.16
CA ALA A 331 3.14 -21.10 -11.49
C ALA A 331 4.28 -20.86 -10.49
N MET A 332 5.42 -20.38 -10.99
CA MET A 332 6.62 -20.17 -10.19
C MET A 332 6.77 -18.71 -9.77
N VAL A 333 7.20 -18.50 -8.54
CA VAL A 333 7.68 -17.21 -8.04
C VAL A 333 9.16 -17.04 -8.43
N ASP A 334 9.95 -18.10 -8.28
CA ASP A 334 11.36 -18.14 -8.67
C ASP A 334 11.68 -19.54 -9.20
N SER A 335 11.74 -19.66 -10.53
CA SER A 335 12.00 -20.95 -11.19
C SER A 335 13.40 -21.49 -10.89
N ASP A 336 14.39 -20.61 -10.78
CA ASP A 336 15.80 -21.01 -10.54
C ASP A 336 15.97 -21.61 -9.15
N LYS A 337 15.20 -21.12 -8.17
CA LYS A 337 15.23 -21.62 -6.78
C LYS A 337 14.16 -22.66 -6.48
N GLY A 338 13.30 -22.99 -7.43
CA GLY A 338 12.19 -23.91 -7.23
C GLY A 338 11.07 -23.39 -6.32
N ILE A 339 10.94 -22.07 -6.17
CA ILE A 339 9.90 -21.45 -5.34
C ILE A 339 8.63 -21.33 -6.16
N THR A 340 7.60 -22.07 -5.75
CA THR A 340 6.30 -22.07 -6.42
C THR A 340 5.36 -21.02 -5.85
N ASN A 341 4.26 -20.80 -6.53
CA ASN A 341 3.13 -19.99 -6.10
C ASN A 341 2.54 -20.40 -4.74
N LEU A 342 2.67 -21.67 -4.33
CA LEU A 342 2.15 -22.17 -3.05
C LEU A 342 3.15 -22.14 -1.88
N HIS A 343 4.37 -21.62 -2.07
CA HIS A 343 5.40 -21.63 -1.03
C HIS A 343 5.11 -20.66 0.11
N VAL A 344 4.75 -19.41 -0.21
CA VAL A 344 4.58 -18.33 0.77
C VAL A 344 3.38 -17.45 0.40
N PRO A 345 2.40 -17.25 1.30
CA PRO A 345 1.21 -16.45 1.02
C PRO A 345 1.50 -15.01 0.59
N SER A 346 2.55 -14.40 1.14
CA SER A 346 2.93 -13.01 0.82
C SER A 346 3.59 -12.83 -0.55
N ASP A 347 3.94 -13.92 -1.25
CA ASP A 347 4.54 -13.84 -2.58
C ASP A 347 3.49 -13.70 -3.70
N VAL A 348 2.21 -13.87 -3.39
CA VAL A 348 1.11 -13.94 -4.37
C VAL A 348 -0.01 -12.94 -4.08
N ILE A 349 0.37 -11.71 -3.80
CA ILE A 349 -0.60 -10.64 -3.55
C ILE A 349 -1.33 -10.29 -4.84
N VAL A 350 -2.63 -10.52 -4.87
CA VAL A 350 -3.51 -10.48 -6.05
C VAL A 350 -3.43 -9.16 -6.83
N ASP A 351 -3.35 -8.04 -6.13
CA ASP A 351 -3.28 -6.71 -6.73
C ASP A 351 -1.96 -6.42 -7.45
N ALA A 352 -0.90 -7.16 -7.16
CA ALA A 352 0.37 -7.09 -7.89
C ALA A 352 0.57 -8.25 -8.85
N SER A 353 0.24 -9.48 -8.44
CA SER A 353 0.49 -10.69 -9.24
C SER A 353 -0.43 -10.81 -10.46
N MET A 354 -1.69 -10.42 -10.36
CA MET A 354 -2.61 -10.44 -11.49
C MET A 354 -2.24 -9.41 -12.58
N PRO A 355 -1.99 -8.14 -12.27
CA PRO A 355 -1.53 -7.19 -13.27
C PRO A 355 -0.20 -7.60 -13.93
N ALA A 356 0.73 -8.16 -13.18
CA ALA A 356 2.01 -8.66 -13.71
C ALA A 356 1.78 -9.78 -14.74
N MET A 357 0.89 -10.72 -14.44
CA MET A 357 0.48 -11.78 -15.38
C MET A 357 -0.17 -11.19 -16.63
N ILE A 358 -1.10 -10.27 -16.49
CA ILE A 358 -1.82 -9.64 -17.61
C ILE A 358 -0.83 -8.87 -18.50
N ARG A 359 0.10 -8.13 -17.91
CA ARG A 359 1.17 -7.44 -18.66
C ARG A 359 2.06 -8.40 -19.43
N ASN A 360 2.28 -9.60 -18.91
CA ASN A 360 3.05 -10.67 -19.57
C ASN A 360 2.19 -11.59 -20.43
N SER A 361 1.28 -11.05 -21.21
CA SER A 361 0.35 -11.76 -22.11
C SER A 361 -0.51 -12.84 -21.45
N GLY A 362 -0.85 -12.68 -20.17
CA GLY A 362 -1.60 -13.65 -19.40
C GLY A 362 -0.82 -14.91 -19.01
N ARG A 363 0.50 -14.86 -19.11
CA ARG A 363 1.37 -16.03 -18.85
C ARG A 363 2.17 -15.83 -17.58
N MET A 364 2.39 -16.94 -16.87
CA MET A 364 3.33 -17.05 -15.77
C MET A 364 4.42 -18.06 -16.12
N TRP A 365 5.46 -18.11 -15.30
CA TRP A 365 6.61 -18.98 -15.51
C TRP A 365 6.35 -20.38 -14.94
N ASP A 366 6.71 -21.43 -15.71
CA ASP A 366 6.76 -22.79 -15.20
C ASP A 366 8.11 -23.10 -14.51
N LYS A 367 8.27 -24.33 -14.03
CA LYS A 367 9.47 -24.81 -13.34
C LYS A 367 10.75 -24.72 -14.19
N ASP A 368 10.63 -24.72 -15.51
CA ASP A 368 11.73 -24.62 -16.46
C ASP A 368 11.96 -23.18 -16.95
N GLY A 369 11.29 -22.22 -16.34
CA GLY A 369 11.39 -20.80 -16.68
C GLY A 369 10.72 -20.43 -18.00
N LYS A 370 9.77 -21.24 -18.49
CA LYS A 370 9.02 -20.98 -19.71
C LYS A 370 7.66 -20.38 -19.38
N ALA A 371 7.25 -19.39 -20.18
CA ALA A 371 5.95 -18.75 -20.05
C ALA A 371 4.81 -19.67 -20.52
N GLN A 372 3.82 -19.88 -19.67
CA GLN A 372 2.67 -20.76 -19.94
C GLN A 372 1.36 -20.04 -19.62
N ASP A 373 0.30 -20.42 -20.34
CA ASP A 373 -1.06 -20.03 -20.01
C ASP A 373 -1.43 -20.52 -18.60
N THR A 374 -2.22 -19.74 -17.89
CA THR A 374 -2.40 -19.90 -16.45
C THR A 374 -3.88 -19.87 -16.05
N LYS A 375 -4.26 -20.77 -15.16
CA LYS A 375 -5.49 -20.64 -14.39
C LYS A 375 -5.19 -19.84 -13.13
N ALA A 376 -5.71 -18.61 -13.07
CA ALA A 376 -5.64 -17.76 -11.89
C ALA A 376 -6.80 -18.09 -10.94
N VAL A 377 -6.50 -18.69 -9.81
CA VAL A 377 -7.49 -19.08 -8.81
C VAL A 377 -7.61 -17.98 -7.76
N ILE A 378 -8.79 -17.35 -7.72
CA ILE A 378 -9.16 -16.30 -6.77
C ILE A 378 -10.44 -16.77 -6.08
N PRO A 379 -10.36 -17.44 -4.93
CA PRO A 379 -11.52 -18.12 -4.32
C PRO A 379 -12.72 -17.22 -4.09
N ASP A 380 -12.56 -16.09 -3.40
CA ASP A 380 -13.65 -15.14 -3.20
C ASP A 380 -13.98 -14.40 -4.49
N SER A 381 -15.25 -14.42 -4.88
CA SER A 381 -15.71 -13.90 -6.17
C SER A 381 -15.98 -12.39 -6.18
N SER A 382 -15.81 -11.69 -5.07
CA SER A 382 -16.18 -10.26 -4.93
C SER A 382 -15.63 -9.40 -6.06
N TYR A 383 -14.35 -9.59 -6.44
CA TYR A 383 -13.67 -8.78 -7.46
C TYR A 383 -12.88 -9.59 -8.48
N ALA A 384 -12.99 -10.92 -8.45
CA ALA A 384 -12.32 -11.80 -9.40
C ALA A 384 -12.71 -11.49 -10.87
N GLY A 385 -13.95 -11.10 -11.08
CA GLY A 385 -14.50 -10.76 -12.40
C GLY A 385 -13.85 -9.55 -13.05
N VAL A 386 -13.26 -8.64 -12.31
CA VAL A 386 -12.50 -7.49 -12.85
C VAL A 386 -11.28 -7.96 -13.63
N TYR A 387 -10.57 -8.94 -13.11
CA TYR A 387 -9.42 -9.52 -13.81
C TYR A 387 -9.83 -10.38 -14.99
N GLN A 388 -10.91 -11.14 -14.88
CA GLN A 388 -11.44 -11.89 -16.02
C GLN A 388 -11.86 -10.95 -17.16
N ALA A 389 -12.57 -9.86 -16.86
CA ALA A 389 -12.93 -8.85 -17.85
C ALA A 389 -11.70 -8.23 -18.52
N THR A 390 -10.65 -8.00 -17.79
CA THR A 390 -9.37 -7.46 -18.31
C THR A 390 -8.68 -8.47 -19.22
N ILE A 391 -8.64 -9.75 -18.84
CA ILE A 391 -8.08 -10.85 -19.63
C ILE A 391 -8.86 -10.99 -20.95
N ASP A 392 -10.19 -11.01 -20.88
CA ASP A 392 -11.05 -11.13 -22.05
C ASP A 392 -10.86 -9.95 -23.02
N PHE A 393 -10.75 -8.74 -22.48
CA PHE A 393 -10.48 -7.54 -23.25
C PHE A 393 -9.13 -7.64 -23.99
N CYS A 394 -8.06 -8.02 -23.30
CA CYS A 394 -6.74 -8.19 -23.91
C CYS A 394 -6.71 -9.34 -24.91
N ARG A 395 -7.44 -10.42 -24.67
CA ARG A 395 -7.58 -11.53 -25.63
C ARG A 395 -8.26 -11.09 -26.92
N GLU A 396 -9.28 -10.26 -26.82
CA GLU A 396 -10.03 -9.76 -27.97
C GLU A 396 -9.30 -8.67 -28.75
N HIS A 397 -8.71 -7.70 -28.02
CA HIS A 397 -8.18 -6.46 -28.58
C HIS A 397 -6.65 -6.38 -28.61
N GLY A 398 -5.94 -7.37 -28.03
CA GLY A 398 -4.49 -7.33 -27.87
C GLY A 398 -4.05 -6.55 -26.63
N ALA A 399 -2.73 -6.46 -26.44
CA ALA A 399 -2.14 -5.71 -25.34
C ALA A 399 -2.40 -4.21 -25.46
N PHE A 400 -2.47 -3.51 -24.32
CA PHE A 400 -2.49 -2.05 -24.30
C PHE A 400 -1.17 -1.47 -24.78
N ASP A 401 -1.22 -0.32 -25.42
CA ASP A 401 -0.06 0.45 -25.85
C ASP A 401 0.18 1.62 -24.87
N PRO A 402 1.27 1.59 -24.08
CA PRO A 402 1.58 2.67 -23.14
C PRO A 402 1.76 4.04 -23.78
N THR A 403 2.04 4.09 -25.09
CA THR A 403 2.25 5.37 -25.79
C THR A 403 0.94 6.07 -26.15
N THR A 404 -0.18 5.35 -26.22
CA THR A 404 -1.47 5.87 -26.69
C THR A 404 -2.61 5.73 -25.69
N MET A 405 -2.50 4.85 -24.71
CA MET A 405 -3.58 4.59 -23.74
C MET A 405 -3.85 5.79 -22.84
N GLY A 406 -5.10 5.89 -22.36
CA GLY A 406 -5.51 6.87 -21.35
C GLY A 406 -4.99 6.53 -19.95
N THR A 407 -5.67 7.07 -18.95
CA THR A 407 -5.39 6.80 -17.52
C THR A 407 -6.68 6.53 -16.75
N VAL A 408 -6.57 5.78 -15.65
CA VAL A 408 -7.70 5.51 -14.75
C VAL A 408 -7.30 5.93 -13.32
N PRO A 409 -7.44 7.22 -12.98
CA PRO A 409 -7.25 7.67 -11.62
C PRO A 409 -8.32 7.05 -10.70
N ASN A 410 -8.01 6.95 -9.41
CA ASN A 410 -8.88 6.33 -8.43
C ASN A 410 -9.24 7.29 -7.29
N VAL A 411 -10.52 7.36 -7.00
CA VAL A 411 -11.08 7.96 -5.78
C VAL A 411 -11.54 6.83 -4.88
N GLY A 412 -10.78 6.57 -3.82
CA GLY A 412 -10.93 5.39 -2.96
C GLY A 412 -11.46 5.73 -1.57
N LEU A 413 -12.50 5.01 -1.14
CA LEU A 413 -13.04 5.10 0.21
C LEU A 413 -12.06 4.46 1.20
N MET A 414 -11.51 5.24 2.14
CA MET A 414 -10.59 4.74 3.17
C MET A 414 -10.59 5.55 4.46
N ALA A 415 -11.22 6.73 4.49
CA ALA A 415 -11.18 7.62 5.64
C ALA A 415 -11.76 6.96 6.88
N GLN A 416 -11.20 7.29 8.05
CA GLN A 416 -11.61 6.78 9.35
C GLN A 416 -11.73 5.24 9.38
N ALA A 417 -10.77 4.56 8.77
CA ALA A 417 -10.73 3.10 8.69
C ALA A 417 -11.99 2.47 8.07
N ALA A 418 -12.54 3.08 7.01
CA ALA A 418 -13.62 2.47 6.24
C ALA A 418 -13.19 1.10 5.72
N GLU A 419 -13.95 0.07 6.03
CA GLU A 419 -13.64 -1.33 5.73
C GLU A 419 -14.65 -1.92 4.73
N GLU A 420 -14.21 -2.87 3.93
CA GLU A 420 -15.05 -3.81 3.19
C GLU A 420 -14.42 -5.21 3.15
N TYR A 421 -13.52 -5.48 4.08
CA TYR A 421 -12.84 -6.75 4.31
C TYR A 421 -12.75 -6.99 5.81
N GLY A 422 -12.70 -8.23 6.24
CA GLY A 422 -12.57 -8.54 7.67
C GLY A 422 -11.20 -8.10 8.21
N SER A 423 -11.20 -7.15 9.14
CA SER A 423 -9.98 -6.82 9.90
C SER A 423 -9.60 -8.00 10.81
N HIS A 424 -8.32 -8.09 11.18
CA HIS A 424 -7.81 -9.21 12.00
C HIS A 424 -8.51 -9.38 13.35
N ASN A 425 -9.13 -8.33 13.89
CA ASN A 425 -9.86 -8.35 15.17
C ASN A 425 -11.38 -8.57 15.03
N LYS A 426 -11.88 -8.74 13.81
CA LYS A 426 -13.28 -9.06 13.47
C LYS A 426 -13.38 -10.22 12.47
N THR A 427 -12.33 -11.03 12.36
CA THR A 427 -12.27 -12.23 11.54
C THR A 427 -11.93 -13.43 12.42
N PHE A 428 -12.72 -14.51 12.30
CA PHE A 428 -12.64 -15.68 13.17
C PHE A 428 -12.73 -16.97 12.35
N GLU A 429 -11.86 -17.93 12.64
CA GLU A 429 -12.04 -19.32 12.25
C GLU A 429 -12.97 -19.99 13.26
N ILE A 430 -14.04 -20.58 12.79
CA ILE A 430 -15.09 -21.15 13.64
C ILE A 430 -14.67 -22.50 14.18
N GLU A 431 -14.82 -22.69 15.49
CA GLU A 431 -14.34 -23.88 16.21
C GLU A 431 -15.28 -25.10 16.10
N ALA A 432 -16.58 -24.85 15.94
CA ALA A 432 -17.62 -25.90 15.93
C ALA A 432 -18.82 -25.49 15.07
N ASP A 433 -19.63 -26.44 14.69
CA ASP A 433 -20.91 -26.17 14.01
C ASP A 433 -21.86 -25.37 14.90
N GLY A 434 -22.54 -24.41 14.34
CA GLY A 434 -23.46 -23.56 15.08
C GLY A 434 -23.93 -22.35 14.26
N GLN A 435 -24.07 -21.22 14.94
CA GLN A 435 -24.55 -19.98 14.36
C GLN A 435 -23.78 -18.79 14.92
N VAL A 436 -23.42 -17.83 14.06
CA VAL A 436 -22.88 -16.53 14.47
C VAL A 436 -23.94 -15.46 14.28
N GLN A 437 -24.17 -14.66 15.31
CA GLN A 437 -25.11 -13.55 15.30
C GLN A 437 -24.41 -12.24 15.66
N VAL A 438 -24.81 -11.16 14.98
CA VAL A 438 -24.48 -9.79 15.35
C VAL A 438 -25.71 -9.18 16.02
N ILE A 439 -25.57 -8.85 17.31
CA ILE A 439 -26.69 -8.46 18.18
C ILE A 439 -26.44 -7.05 18.70
N ASP A 440 -27.43 -6.15 18.54
CA ASP A 440 -27.33 -4.78 19.05
C ASP A 440 -27.52 -4.69 20.58
N ALA A 441 -27.29 -3.50 21.14
CA ALA A 441 -27.44 -3.25 22.58
C ALA A 441 -28.87 -3.45 23.10
N ALA A 442 -29.88 -3.40 22.23
CA ALA A 442 -31.27 -3.66 22.56
C ALA A 442 -31.64 -5.15 22.48
N GLY A 443 -30.72 -6.01 22.03
CA GLY A 443 -30.91 -7.45 21.89
C GLY A 443 -31.49 -7.87 20.54
N ASN A 444 -31.57 -6.98 19.55
CA ASN A 444 -32.03 -7.31 18.21
C ASN A 444 -30.89 -8.00 17.43
N VAL A 445 -31.23 -9.08 16.73
CA VAL A 445 -30.31 -9.72 15.80
C VAL A 445 -30.31 -8.97 14.49
N LEU A 446 -29.19 -8.34 14.16
CA LEU A 446 -29.01 -7.56 12.94
C LEU A 446 -28.58 -8.41 11.76
N MET A 447 -27.67 -9.34 11.97
CA MET A 447 -27.17 -10.29 10.98
C MET A 447 -26.93 -11.65 11.62
N GLN A 448 -27.05 -12.71 10.81
CA GLN A 448 -26.84 -14.08 11.33
C GLN A 448 -26.42 -15.02 10.20
N HIS A 449 -25.48 -15.93 10.52
CA HIS A 449 -25.01 -16.97 9.61
C HIS A 449 -24.97 -18.32 10.33
N ASP A 450 -25.48 -19.36 9.68
CA ASP A 450 -25.19 -20.74 10.07
C ASP A 450 -23.74 -21.05 9.63
N VAL A 451 -22.99 -21.73 10.49
CA VAL A 451 -21.57 -21.99 10.30
C VAL A 451 -21.21 -23.42 10.66
N GLU A 452 -20.17 -23.95 10.02
CA GLU A 452 -19.58 -25.24 10.33
C GLU A 452 -18.15 -25.04 10.87
N ALA A 453 -17.62 -26.06 11.55
CA ALA A 453 -16.25 -26.03 12.05
C ALA A 453 -15.24 -25.77 10.92
N GLY A 454 -14.39 -24.79 11.11
CA GLY A 454 -13.38 -24.38 10.14
C GLY A 454 -13.84 -23.33 9.12
N ASP A 455 -15.12 -22.95 9.15
CA ASP A 455 -15.60 -21.79 8.38
C ASP A 455 -14.91 -20.51 8.85
N ILE A 456 -14.75 -19.55 7.95
CA ILE A 456 -14.15 -18.25 8.27
C ILE A 456 -15.26 -17.20 8.26
N TRP A 457 -15.56 -16.64 9.40
CA TRP A 457 -16.56 -15.57 9.56
C TRP A 457 -15.88 -14.24 9.82
N ARG A 458 -16.36 -13.17 9.17
CA ARG A 458 -15.79 -11.83 9.36
C ARG A 458 -16.85 -10.74 9.28
N MET A 459 -16.56 -9.60 9.93
CA MET A 459 -17.38 -8.39 9.94
C MET A 459 -16.55 -7.16 9.55
N CYS A 460 -17.22 -6.20 8.90
CA CYS A 460 -16.66 -4.91 8.49
C CYS A 460 -17.50 -3.75 8.99
N GLN A 461 -16.90 -2.55 9.05
CA GLN A 461 -17.53 -1.31 9.47
C GLN A 461 -17.17 -0.19 8.51
N THR A 462 -18.15 0.67 8.20
CA THR A 462 -17.93 1.89 7.41
C THR A 462 -18.78 3.02 7.96
N LYS A 463 -18.13 4.09 8.46
CA LYS A 463 -18.81 5.27 9.00
C LYS A 463 -19.42 6.11 7.88
N ASP A 464 -20.45 6.90 8.23
CA ASP A 464 -21.18 7.71 7.26
C ASP A 464 -20.37 8.90 6.71
N ALA A 465 -19.67 9.64 7.57
CA ALA A 465 -18.90 10.82 7.18
C ALA A 465 -17.86 10.54 6.09
N PRO A 466 -17.05 9.46 6.15
CA PRO A 466 -16.18 9.05 5.06
C PRO A 466 -16.89 8.82 3.73
N VAL A 467 -18.08 8.23 3.74
CA VAL A 467 -18.86 7.97 2.51
C VAL A 467 -19.32 9.27 1.89
N LYS A 468 -19.84 10.21 2.70
CA LYS A 468 -20.25 11.53 2.23
C LYS A 468 -19.10 12.30 1.58
N ASP A 469 -17.95 12.33 2.23
CA ASP A 469 -16.73 12.96 1.70
C ASP A 469 -16.24 12.29 0.40
N TRP A 470 -16.29 10.97 0.34
CA TRP A 470 -15.90 10.19 -0.84
C TRP A 470 -16.76 10.53 -2.07
N VAL A 471 -18.07 10.66 -1.90
CA VAL A 471 -18.99 11.09 -2.98
C VAL A 471 -18.66 12.52 -3.42
N GLN A 472 -18.46 13.43 -2.46
CA GLN A 472 -18.07 14.82 -2.75
C GLN A 472 -16.74 14.89 -3.52
N LEU A 473 -15.75 14.09 -3.12
CA LEU A 473 -14.44 14.01 -3.77
C LEU A 473 -14.57 13.52 -5.22
N ALA A 474 -15.41 12.51 -5.47
CA ALA A 474 -15.67 12.00 -6.81
C ALA A 474 -16.25 13.08 -7.73
N VAL A 475 -17.25 13.83 -7.25
CA VAL A 475 -17.84 14.94 -8.00
C VAL A 475 -16.84 16.05 -8.27
N ASN A 476 -16.04 16.43 -7.28
CA ASN A 476 -15.00 17.44 -7.43
C ASN A 476 -13.95 17.02 -8.46
N ARG A 477 -13.51 15.76 -8.42
CA ARG A 477 -12.53 15.24 -9.38
C ARG A 477 -13.09 15.18 -10.80
N ALA A 478 -14.32 14.76 -10.97
CA ALA A 478 -15.00 14.75 -12.26
C ALA A 478 -15.09 16.16 -12.86
N ARG A 479 -15.43 17.16 -12.04
CA ARG A 479 -15.52 18.56 -12.48
C ARG A 479 -14.19 19.15 -12.85
N LEU A 480 -13.15 18.97 -12.01
CA LEU A 480 -11.81 19.53 -12.23
C LEU A 480 -11.11 18.92 -13.46
N SER A 481 -11.34 17.66 -13.75
CA SER A 481 -10.70 16.96 -14.88
C SER A 481 -11.57 16.87 -16.13
N ASN A 482 -12.85 17.22 -16.04
CA ASN A 482 -13.86 16.98 -17.09
C ASN A 482 -13.85 15.53 -17.59
N THR A 483 -13.75 14.58 -16.67
CA THR A 483 -13.59 13.15 -16.94
C THR A 483 -14.79 12.40 -16.33
N PRO A 484 -15.35 11.39 -17.03
CA PRO A 484 -16.37 10.53 -16.44
C PRO A 484 -15.91 9.90 -15.12
N ALA A 485 -16.77 9.92 -14.11
CA ALA A 485 -16.55 9.25 -12.85
C ALA A 485 -17.51 8.07 -12.71
N VAL A 486 -16.97 6.88 -12.46
CA VAL A 486 -17.74 5.65 -12.35
C VAL A 486 -17.61 5.09 -10.95
N PHE A 487 -18.73 5.00 -10.24
CA PHE A 487 -18.86 4.25 -8.99
C PHE A 487 -18.92 2.76 -9.31
N TRP A 488 -17.98 1.99 -8.79
CA TRP A 488 -17.88 0.54 -8.97
C TRP A 488 -18.69 -0.16 -7.88
N LEU A 489 -19.99 -0.19 -8.04
CA LEU A 489 -20.93 -0.74 -7.07
C LEU A 489 -21.90 -1.70 -7.74
N ASP A 490 -22.07 -2.89 -7.15
CA ASP A 490 -23.02 -3.91 -7.58
C ASP A 490 -24.28 -3.83 -6.70
N GLU A 491 -25.41 -3.46 -7.28
CA GLU A 491 -26.70 -3.38 -6.58
C GLU A 491 -27.17 -4.73 -5.99
N ASN A 492 -26.62 -5.84 -6.47
CA ASN A 492 -26.94 -7.18 -5.98
C ASN A 492 -26.05 -7.62 -4.81
N ARG A 493 -24.96 -6.91 -4.51
CA ARG A 493 -24.11 -7.15 -3.36
C ARG A 493 -24.61 -6.34 -2.15
N PRO A 494 -24.89 -6.96 -0.99
CA PRO A 494 -25.46 -6.26 0.17
C PRO A 494 -24.66 -5.03 0.64
N HIS A 495 -23.34 -5.12 0.76
CA HIS A 495 -22.47 -3.99 1.10
C HIS A 495 -22.61 -2.85 0.09
N ASP A 496 -22.49 -3.17 -1.19
CA ASP A 496 -22.56 -2.17 -2.26
C ASP A 496 -23.97 -1.54 -2.34
N LYS A 497 -25.01 -2.31 -2.08
CA LYS A 497 -26.39 -1.79 -1.99
C LYS A 497 -26.54 -0.78 -0.87
N SER A 498 -25.96 -1.02 0.29
CA SER A 498 -25.93 -0.07 1.40
C SER A 498 -25.16 1.21 1.06
N LEU A 499 -23.99 1.07 0.41
CA LEU A 499 -23.23 2.22 -0.10
C LEU A 499 -23.99 2.98 -1.18
N LEU A 500 -24.64 2.29 -2.11
CA LEU A 500 -25.37 2.90 -3.22
C LEU A 500 -26.55 3.76 -2.72
N ALA A 501 -27.25 3.33 -1.67
CA ALA A 501 -28.29 4.13 -1.04
C ALA A 501 -27.73 5.48 -0.54
N LYS A 502 -26.56 5.49 0.08
CA LYS A 502 -25.88 6.71 0.52
C LYS A 502 -25.36 7.54 -0.66
N VAL A 503 -24.74 6.91 -1.65
CA VAL A 503 -24.26 7.59 -2.88
C VAL A 503 -25.38 8.34 -3.56
N ASN A 504 -26.55 7.71 -3.76
CA ASN A 504 -27.71 8.34 -4.37
C ASN A 504 -28.22 9.52 -3.55
N ALA A 505 -28.28 9.37 -2.21
CA ALA A 505 -28.72 10.46 -1.33
C ALA A 505 -27.75 11.65 -1.38
N TYR A 506 -26.44 11.41 -1.33
CA TYR A 506 -25.45 12.49 -1.34
C TYR A 506 -25.27 13.14 -2.72
N LEU A 507 -25.36 12.37 -3.82
CA LEU A 507 -25.34 12.94 -5.18
C LEU A 507 -26.53 13.91 -5.39
N ALA A 508 -27.69 13.62 -4.79
CA ALA A 508 -28.85 14.50 -4.87
C ALA A 508 -28.66 15.86 -4.17
N GLU A 509 -27.75 15.94 -3.21
CA GLU A 509 -27.37 17.18 -2.52
C GLU A 509 -26.33 18.03 -3.30
N LEU A 510 -25.68 17.45 -4.32
CA LEU A 510 -24.57 18.05 -5.03
C LEU A 510 -24.97 18.55 -6.43
N ASP A 511 -24.30 19.61 -6.90
CA ASP A 511 -24.41 20.02 -8.28
C ASP A 511 -23.61 19.07 -9.18
N THR A 512 -24.32 18.25 -9.96
CA THR A 512 -23.75 17.31 -10.93
C THR A 512 -24.01 17.72 -12.38
N ASN A 513 -24.54 18.93 -12.61
CA ASN A 513 -24.86 19.41 -13.95
C ASN A 513 -23.61 19.41 -14.86
N GLY A 514 -23.76 18.83 -16.05
CA GLY A 514 -22.69 18.75 -17.04
C GLY A 514 -21.63 17.70 -16.74
N LEU A 515 -21.79 16.88 -15.70
CA LEU A 515 -20.87 15.79 -15.36
C LEU A 515 -21.42 14.44 -15.83
N ASP A 516 -20.54 13.56 -16.29
CA ASP A 516 -20.83 12.15 -16.56
C ASP A 516 -20.48 11.33 -15.31
N ILE A 517 -21.48 11.05 -14.49
CA ILE A 517 -21.34 10.24 -13.28
C ILE A 517 -22.19 8.99 -13.45
N ARG A 518 -21.55 7.84 -13.34
CA ARG A 518 -22.19 6.54 -13.54
C ARG A 518 -22.03 5.64 -12.33
N VAL A 519 -22.95 4.69 -12.19
CA VAL A 519 -22.86 3.55 -11.28
C VAL A 519 -22.90 2.28 -12.14
N LEU A 520 -21.84 1.48 -12.07
CA LEU A 520 -21.72 0.22 -12.80
C LEU A 520 -21.20 -0.85 -11.86
N ALA A 521 -21.69 -2.08 -12.02
CA ALA A 521 -21.09 -3.23 -11.32
C ALA A 521 -19.62 -3.40 -11.74
N PRO A 522 -18.75 -3.96 -10.88
CA PRO A 522 -17.31 -3.99 -11.11
C PRO A 522 -16.88 -4.53 -12.47
N GLU A 523 -17.48 -5.60 -12.98
CA GLU A 523 -17.14 -6.14 -14.30
C GLU A 523 -17.52 -5.19 -15.45
N GLU A 524 -18.70 -4.58 -15.37
CA GLU A 524 -19.17 -3.60 -16.36
C GLU A 524 -18.37 -2.30 -16.31
N ALA A 525 -18.01 -1.86 -15.11
CA ALA A 525 -17.13 -0.72 -14.89
C ALA A 525 -15.73 -0.98 -15.46
N ALA A 526 -15.20 -2.20 -15.30
CA ALA A 526 -13.93 -2.62 -15.90
C ALA A 526 -14.00 -2.56 -17.44
N LYS A 527 -15.02 -3.14 -18.05
CA LYS A 527 -15.20 -3.12 -19.52
C LYS A 527 -15.32 -1.69 -20.06
N PHE A 528 -16.11 -0.86 -19.41
CA PHE A 528 -16.26 0.55 -19.76
C PHE A 528 -14.92 1.30 -19.69
N SER A 529 -14.18 1.15 -18.60
CA SER A 529 -12.89 1.80 -18.38
C SER A 529 -11.82 1.31 -19.35
N LEU A 530 -11.74 -0.01 -19.61
CA LEU A 530 -10.78 -0.61 -20.52
C LEU A 530 -10.99 -0.15 -21.97
N GLY A 531 -12.25 -0.05 -22.42
CA GLY A 531 -12.58 0.46 -23.76
C GLY A 531 -12.12 1.90 -23.96
N ARG A 532 -12.39 2.76 -22.99
CA ARG A 532 -11.93 4.15 -22.99
C ARG A 532 -10.42 4.26 -22.91
N LEU A 533 -9.80 3.49 -22.02
CA LEU A 533 -8.35 3.42 -21.84
C LEU A 533 -7.62 3.11 -23.14
N LYS A 534 -8.11 2.12 -23.90
CA LYS A 534 -7.57 1.75 -25.21
C LYS A 534 -7.66 2.90 -26.22
N ASN A 535 -8.72 3.69 -26.17
CA ASN A 535 -8.94 4.82 -27.08
C ASN A 535 -8.19 6.10 -26.65
N GLY A 536 -7.38 6.05 -25.60
CA GLY A 536 -6.64 7.22 -25.08
C GLY A 536 -7.50 8.14 -24.22
N GLU A 537 -8.65 7.67 -23.76
CA GLU A 537 -9.58 8.44 -22.94
C GLU A 537 -9.44 8.07 -21.46
N ASP A 538 -9.62 9.06 -20.60
CA ASP A 538 -9.51 8.92 -19.14
C ASP A 538 -10.85 8.58 -18.50
N THR A 539 -10.81 7.80 -17.42
CA THR A 539 -11.99 7.45 -16.59
C THR A 539 -11.62 7.44 -15.12
N ILE A 540 -12.35 8.16 -14.29
CA ILE A 540 -12.16 8.11 -12.83
C ILE A 540 -12.88 6.89 -12.28
N SER A 541 -12.14 5.98 -11.64
CA SER A 541 -12.70 4.90 -10.85
C SER A 541 -13.00 5.38 -9.44
N VAL A 542 -14.26 5.23 -9.01
CA VAL A 542 -14.71 5.58 -7.66
C VAL A 542 -15.06 4.29 -6.93
N THR A 543 -14.25 3.91 -5.95
CA THR A 543 -14.27 2.56 -5.41
C THR A 543 -14.24 2.51 -3.89
N GLY A 544 -14.69 1.39 -3.35
CA GLY A 544 -14.46 1.01 -1.96
C GLY A 544 -12.98 0.69 -1.67
N ASN A 545 -12.72 0.26 -0.46
CA ASN A 545 -11.35 0.10 0.06
C ASN A 545 -10.56 -1.00 -0.66
N VAL A 546 -11.19 -2.15 -0.97
CA VAL A 546 -10.48 -3.28 -1.61
C VAL A 546 -10.18 -2.99 -3.08
N LEU A 547 -11.18 -2.55 -3.85
CA LEU A 547 -10.96 -2.17 -5.25
C LEU A 547 -10.01 -0.98 -5.39
N ARG A 548 -9.96 -0.07 -4.44
CA ARG A 548 -8.94 0.97 -4.39
C ARG A 548 -7.53 0.37 -4.54
N ASP A 549 -7.21 -0.64 -3.75
CA ASP A 549 -5.91 -1.32 -3.83
C ASP A 549 -5.73 -2.08 -5.15
N TYR A 550 -6.76 -2.78 -5.61
CA TYR A 550 -6.69 -3.56 -6.86
C TYR A 550 -6.47 -2.67 -8.08
N LEU A 551 -7.24 -1.60 -8.22
CA LEU A 551 -7.20 -0.74 -9.40
C LEU A 551 -6.02 0.22 -9.42
N THR A 552 -5.49 0.59 -8.25
CA THR A 552 -4.27 1.42 -8.16
C THR A 552 -2.99 0.64 -8.41
N ASP A 553 -3.08 -0.66 -8.64
CA ASP A 553 -2.02 -1.50 -9.19
C ASP A 553 -2.33 -1.91 -10.64
N LEU A 554 -3.55 -2.39 -10.93
CA LEU A 554 -3.91 -2.90 -12.25
C LEU A 554 -3.64 -1.89 -13.37
N PHE A 555 -4.29 -0.74 -13.30
CA PHE A 555 -4.17 0.26 -14.36
C PHE A 555 -2.77 0.89 -14.44
N PRO A 556 -2.13 1.29 -13.34
CA PRO A 556 -0.77 1.83 -13.39
C PRO A 556 0.27 0.83 -13.90
N ILE A 557 0.16 -0.44 -13.59
CA ILE A 557 1.09 -1.46 -14.10
C ILE A 557 0.96 -1.59 -15.61
N LEU A 558 -0.25 -1.53 -16.17
CA LEU A 558 -0.48 -1.52 -17.61
C LEU A 558 -0.02 -0.22 -18.27
N GLU A 559 -0.24 0.92 -17.63
CA GLU A 559 0.04 2.26 -18.16
C GLU A 559 1.51 2.66 -18.03
N LEU A 560 2.10 2.46 -16.84
CA LEU A 560 3.43 2.97 -16.46
C LEU A 560 4.47 1.86 -16.29
N GLY A 561 4.06 0.60 -16.31
CA GLY A 561 4.90 -0.55 -15.98
C GLY A 561 5.09 -0.77 -14.48
N THR A 562 4.57 0.10 -13.64
CA THR A 562 4.68 0.05 -12.18
C THR A 562 3.59 0.90 -11.52
N SER A 563 3.16 0.51 -10.34
CA SER A 563 2.29 1.33 -9.48
C SER A 563 3.07 2.22 -8.50
N ALA A 564 4.39 2.03 -8.39
CA ALA A 564 5.24 2.73 -7.43
C ALA A 564 5.45 4.23 -7.71
N LYS A 565 5.08 4.70 -8.89
CA LYS A 565 5.25 6.09 -9.34
C LYS A 565 3.95 6.88 -9.42
N MET A 566 2.92 6.42 -8.74
CA MET A 566 1.63 7.10 -8.63
C MET A 566 1.67 8.20 -7.58
N LEU A 567 0.92 9.29 -7.80
CA LEU A 567 0.56 10.23 -6.75
C LEU A 567 -0.41 9.57 -5.77
N SER A 568 -0.13 9.70 -4.49
CA SER A 568 -0.98 9.26 -3.41
C SER A 568 -1.41 10.46 -2.56
N ILE A 569 -2.50 11.07 -2.95
CA ILE A 569 -3.08 12.24 -2.30
C ILE A 569 -4.19 11.77 -1.35
N VAL A 570 -4.22 12.33 -0.16
CA VAL A 570 -5.29 12.17 0.81
C VAL A 570 -5.91 13.56 1.06
N PRO A 571 -6.91 13.96 0.27
CA PRO A 571 -7.69 15.16 0.59
C PRO A 571 -8.37 14.96 1.94
N LEU A 572 -8.01 15.77 2.93
CA LEU A 572 -8.53 15.63 4.29
C LEU A 572 -9.96 16.15 4.36
N MET A 573 -10.83 15.48 5.13
CA MET A 573 -12.26 15.75 5.16
C MET A 573 -12.61 17.18 5.56
N ASN A 574 -11.77 17.86 6.35
CA ASN A 574 -11.97 19.24 6.77
C ASN A 574 -11.28 20.28 5.86
N GLY A 575 -10.71 19.84 4.74
CA GLY A 575 -10.22 20.73 3.67
C GLY A 575 -8.71 20.85 3.56
N GLY A 576 -7.94 20.27 4.47
CA GLY A 576 -6.48 20.16 4.34
C GLY A 576 -6.05 19.09 3.33
N GLY A 577 -4.76 18.89 3.17
CA GLY A 577 -4.19 17.87 2.30
C GLY A 577 -3.05 17.11 2.98
N MET A 578 -3.01 15.80 2.77
CA MET A 578 -1.88 14.95 3.10
C MET A 578 -1.40 14.27 1.82
N PHE A 579 -0.09 14.25 1.65
CA PHE A 579 0.57 13.73 0.44
C PHE A 579 1.52 12.63 0.88
N GLU A 580 1.19 11.39 0.54
CA GLU A 580 1.98 10.21 0.90
C GLU A 580 3.04 9.95 -0.15
N THR A 581 4.26 9.65 0.26
CA THR A 581 5.34 9.20 -0.60
C THR A 581 5.42 7.67 -0.61
N GLY A 582 6.21 7.08 -1.50
CA GLY A 582 6.22 5.66 -1.83
C GLY A 582 6.38 4.68 -0.65
N ALA A 583 6.36 3.39 -0.95
CA ALA A 583 6.48 2.31 0.04
C ALA A 583 7.94 2.13 0.50
N GLY A 584 8.13 1.89 1.81
CA GLY A 584 9.45 1.73 2.43
C GLY A 584 9.99 0.29 2.51
N GLY A 585 9.42 -0.68 1.79
CA GLY A 585 9.75 -2.10 1.95
C GLY A 585 11.22 -2.48 1.70
N SER A 586 11.93 -1.75 0.83
CA SER A 586 13.36 -1.94 0.55
C SER A 586 14.30 -1.05 1.38
N ALA A 587 13.77 -0.17 2.22
CA ALA A 587 14.53 0.83 2.98
C ALA A 587 15.66 0.23 3.85
N PRO A 588 15.48 -0.91 4.56
CA PRO A 588 16.57 -1.51 5.33
C PRO A 588 17.80 -1.89 4.49
N LYS A 589 17.57 -2.47 3.30
CA LYS A 589 18.66 -2.85 2.38
C LYS A 589 19.38 -1.64 1.80
N HIS A 590 18.68 -0.54 1.59
CA HIS A 590 19.27 0.72 1.15
C HIS A 590 20.16 1.33 2.24
N VAL A 591 19.74 1.28 3.50
CA VAL A 591 20.58 1.72 4.63
C VAL A 591 21.82 0.85 4.76
N GLN A 592 21.68 -0.46 4.66
CA GLN A 592 22.80 -1.39 4.70
C GLN A 592 23.86 -1.04 3.64
N GLN A 593 23.46 -0.86 2.40
CA GLN A 593 24.37 -0.48 1.32
C GLN A 593 25.02 0.89 1.59
N PHE A 594 24.26 1.85 2.12
CA PHE A 594 24.82 3.15 2.47
C PHE A 594 25.90 3.07 3.55
N LEU A 595 25.69 2.26 4.59
CA LEU A 595 26.65 2.06 5.65
C LEU A 595 27.91 1.32 5.17
N GLU A 596 27.78 0.37 4.25
CA GLU A 596 28.89 -0.44 3.73
C GLU A 596 29.67 0.28 2.64
N GLU A 597 28.98 0.95 1.71
CA GLU A 597 29.51 1.49 0.46
C GLU A 597 29.37 3.00 0.32
N ASN A 598 28.74 3.68 1.26
CA ASN A 598 28.38 5.11 1.17
C ASN A 598 27.67 5.44 -0.15
N HIS A 599 26.73 4.58 -0.53
CA HIS A 599 25.90 4.72 -1.73
C HIS A 599 24.44 4.52 -1.36
N LEU A 600 23.63 5.57 -1.48
CA LEU A 600 22.18 5.52 -1.20
C LEU A 600 21.41 5.39 -2.52
N ARG A 601 20.86 4.21 -2.78
CA ARG A 601 20.05 3.95 -3.98
C ARG A 601 18.56 4.28 -3.81
N TRP A 602 18.15 4.84 -2.67
CA TRP A 602 16.78 5.31 -2.47
C TRP A 602 16.41 6.33 -3.56
N ASP A 603 15.24 6.13 -4.21
CA ASP A 603 14.70 7.06 -5.19
C ASP A 603 13.68 7.99 -4.53
N SER A 604 13.99 9.26 -4.45
CA SER A 604 13.13 10.30 -3.88
C SER A 604 12.08 10.82 -4.87
N LEU A 605 11.81 10.13 -5.97
CA LEU A 605 10.80 10.55 -6.95
C LEU A 605 9.42 10.76 -6.27
N GLY A 606 9.03 9.88 -5.35
CA GLY A 606 7.79 10.02 -4.59
C GLY A 606 7.73 11.32 -3.80
N GLU A 607 8.84 11.74 -3.18
CA GLU A 607 8.97 12.99 -2.45
C GLU A 607 8.85 14.20 -3.40
N PHE A 608 9.47 14.16 -4.57
CA PHE A 608 9.37 15.24 -5.56
C PHE A 608 7.93 15.42 -6.04
N LEU A 609 7.25 14.33 -6.33
CA LEU A 609 5.85 14.32 -6.77
C LEU A 609 4.91 14.83 -5.67
N ALA A 610 5.12 14.39 -4.43
CA ALA A 610 4.33 14.84 -3.27
C ALA A 610 4.53 16.35 -3.00
N LEU A 611 5.75 16.85 -3.11
CA LEU A 611 6.05 18.28 -2.98
C LEU A 611 5.32 19.13 -4.03
N ALA A 612 5.33 18.71 -5.29
CA ALA A 612 4.66 19.45 -6.36
C ALA A 612 3.16 19.61 -6.09
N VAL A 613 2.46 18.52 -5.71
CA VAL A 613 1.03 18.59 -5.38
C VAL A 613 0.75 19.31 -4.06
N SER A 614 1.68 19.27 -3.10
CA SER A 614 1.60 20.07 -1.87
C SER A 614 1.63 21.56 -2.15
N PHE A 615 2.49 22.01 -3.06
CA PHE A 615 2.52 23.41 -3.51
C PHE A 615 1.26 23.81 -4.28
N GLU A 616 0.77 22.95 -5.15
CA GLU A 616 -0.50 23.16 -5.86
C GLU A 616 -1.68 23.32 -4.89
N HIS A 617 -1.77 22.44 -3.89
CA HIS A 617 -2.76 22.53 -2.83
C HIS A 617 -2.66 23.87 -2.07
N LEU A 618 -1.47 24.29 -1.71
CA LEU A 618 -1.23 25.60 -1.07
C LEU A 618 -1.70 26.77 -1.94
N ALA A 619 -1.35 26.75 -3.23
CA ALA A 619 -1.79 27.76 -4.17
C ALA A 619 -3.31 27.88 -4.25
N GLN A 620 -4.01 26.74 -4.33
CA GLN A 620 -5.47 26.68 -4.38
C GLN A 620 -6.12 27.16 -3.08
N LYS A 621 -5.56 26.80 -1.92
CA LYS A 621 -6.13 27.13 -0.61
C LYS A 621 -5.86 28.56 -0.17
N THR A 622 -4.70 29.12 -0.49
CA THR A 622 -4.24 30.41 0.03
C THR A 622 -4.18 31.51 -1.03
N GLY A 623 -4.35 31.19 -2.31
CA GLY A 623 -4.15 32.11 -3.42
C GLY A 623 -2.68 32.47 -3.65
N ASN A 624 -1.73 31.72 -3.10
CA ASN A 624 -0.29 31.93 -3.29
C ASN A 624 0.14 31.54 -4.70
N THR A 625 0.25 32.53 -5.59
CA THR A 625 0.62 32.31 -7.01
C THR A 625 2.05 31.80 -7.16
N LYS A 626 2.98 32.17 -6.26
CA LYS A 626 4.35 31.67 -6.27
C LYS A 626 4.41 30.17 -5.96
N ALA A 627 3.53 29.69 -5.09
CA ALA A 627 3.39 28.24 -4.83
C ALA A 627 3.00 27.47 -6.10
N GLN A 628 2.12 28.01 -6.94
CA GLN A 628 1.76 27.40 -8.22
C GLN A 628 2.94 27.37 -9.19
N VAL A 629 3.74 28.43 -9.23
CA VAL A 629 4.96 28.46 -10.05
C VAL A 629 5.99 27.44 -9.57
N LEU A 630 6.15 27.28 -8.25
CA LEU A 630 7.00 26.22 -7.68
C LEU A 630 6.49 24.82 -8.07
N ALA A 631 5.19 24.59 -8.03
CA ALA A 631 4.58 23.31 -8.42
C ALA A 631 4.83 22.98 -9.90
N ASP A 632 4.53 23.93 -10.80
CA ASP A 632 4.67 23.75 -12.24
C ASP A 632 6.14 23.50 -12.63
N THR A 633 7.05 24.28 -12.06
CA THR A 633 8.49 24.17 -12.36
C THR A 633 9.13 22.92 -11.76
N LEU A 634 8.67 22.48 -10.58
CA LEU A 634 9.12 21.21 -9.98
C LEU A 634 8.66 20.02 -10.81
N ASP A 635 7.42 20.04 -11.31
CA ASP A 635 6.91 18.99 -12.19
C ASP A 635 7.71 18.90 -13.50
N ALA A 636 8.00 20.05 -14.13
CA ALA A 636 8.85 20.11 -15.31
C ALA A 636 10.29 19.62 -15.03
N ALA A 637 10.87 20.00 -13.89
CA ALA A 637 12.19 19.53 -13.47
C ALA A 637 12.22 18.02 -13.22
N THR A 638 11.16 17.46 -12.63
CA THR A 638 11.01 16.03 -12.40
C THR A 638 10.91 15.25 -13.72
N GLU A 639 10.16 15.76 -14.69
CA GLU A 639 10.11 15.17 -16.04
C GLU A 639 11.50 15.17 -16.70
N LYS A 640 12.21 16.27 -16.61
CA LYS A 640 13.58 16.40 -17.14
C LYS A 640 14.56 15.45 -16.46
N LEU A 641 14.44 15.27 -15.14
CA LEU A 641 15.22 14.30 -14.38
C LEU A 641 15.02 12.87 -14.88
N LEU A 642 13.76 12.47 -15.12
CA LEU A 642 13.42 11.15 -15.65
C LEU A 642 13.94 10.98 -17.09
N LEU A 643 13.73 11.96 -17.96
CA LEU A 643 14.16 11.91 -19.36
C LEU A 643 15.67 11.85 -19.55
N ASN A 644 16.42 12.47 -18.63
CA ASN A 644 17.88 12.46 -18.62
C ASN A 644 18.48 11.31 -17.78
N ASP A 645 17.67 10.37 -17.33
CA ASP A 645 18.10 9.19 -16.57
C ASP A 645 18.91 9.53 -15.31
N LYS A 646 18.42 10.52 -14.55
CA LYS A 646 19.07 11.01 -13.31
C LYS A 646 18.48 10.42 -12.02
N SER A 647 17.79 9.30 -12.12
CA SER A 647 17.39 8.51 -10.94
C SER A 647 18.59 7.76 -10.35
N PRO A 648 18.56 7.44 -9.04
CA PRO A 648 19.64 6.70 -8.39
C PRO A 648 19.90 5.34 -9.04
N LYS A 649 21.16 4.97 -9.17
CA LYS A 649 21.60 3.68 -9.70
C LYS A 649 21.86 2.68 -8.57
N ARG A 650 22.02 1.42 -8.92
CA ARG A 650 22.17 0.33 -7.95
C ARG A 650 23.60 0.18 -7.40
N LYS A 651 24.62 0.51 -8.20
CA LYS A 651 26.03 0.22 -7.89
C LYS A 651 26.74 1.43 -7.30
N ALA A 652 27.57 1.20 -6.30
CA ALA A 652 28.48 2.21 -5.79
C ALA A 652 29.40 2.74 -6.90
N GLY A 653 29.69 4.03 -6.87
CA GLY A 653 30.43 4.73 -7.92
C GLY A 653 29.56 5.30 -9.04
N GLU A 654 28.31 4.88 -9.15
CA GLU A 654 27.29 5.47 -10.04
C GLU A 654 26.52 6.57 -9.31
N LEU A 655 25.58 7.23 -10.02
CA LEU A 655 24.71 8.26 -9.45
C LEU A 655 23.84 7.65 -8.33
N ASP A 656 23.88 8.26 -7.16
CA ASP A 656 23.05 7.87 -6.02
C ASP A 656 21.97 8.91 -5.71
N ASN A 657 21.25 8.74 -4.60
CA ASN A 657 20.21 9.65 -4.13
C ASN A 657 20.67 11.11 -4.06
N ARG A 658 21.88 11.37 -3.57
CA ARG A 658 22.45 12.73 -3.44
C ARG A 658 22.69 13.37 -4.80
N GLY A 659 23.19 12.61 -5.75
CA GLY A 659 23.37 13.06 -7.12
C GLY A 659 22.06 13.34 -7.84
N SER A 660 21.05 12.48 -7.60
CA SER A 660 19.69 12.72 -8.10
C SER A 660 19.09 14.01 -7.53
N HIS A 661 19.27 14.28 -6.23
CA HIS A 661 18.84 15.54 -5.61
C HIS A 661 19.56 16.76 -6.20
N PHE A 662 20.85 16.63 -6.50
CA PHE A 662 21.58 17.69 -7.18
C PHE A 662 20.96 17.98 -8.56
N TYR A 663 20.71 16.97 -9.37
CA TYR A 663 20.12 17.17 -10.70
C TYR A 663 18.70 17.72 -10.65
N LEU A 664 17.89 17.28 -9.67
CA LEU A 664 16.58 17.91 -9.44
C LEU A 664 16.71 19.39 -9.13
N THR A 665 17.65 19.76 -8.26
CA THR A 665 17.89 21.16 -7.86
C THR A 665 18.34 21.99 -9.07
N LEU A 666 19.28 21.47 -9.86
CA LEU A 666 19.76 22.09 -11.08
C LEU A 666 18.60 22.34 -12.07
N TYR A 667 17.82 21.32 -12.36
CA TYR A 667 16.71 21.42 -13.31
C TYR A 667 15.61 22.33 -12.80
N TRP A 668 15.28 22.25 -11.50
CA TRP A 668 14.27 23.11 -10.89
C TRP A 668 14.69 24.58 -10.90
N ALA A 669 15.94 24.89 -10.56
CA ALA A 669 16.47 26.24 -10.68
C ALA A 669 16.45 26.75 -12.13
N GLN A 670 16.81 25.92 -13.12
CA GLN A 670 16.73 26.25 -14.54
C GLN A 670 15.29 26.53 -14.98
N GLU A 671 14.32 25.75 -14.58
CA GLU A 671 12.91 25.98 -14.90
C GLU A 671 12.37 27.26 -14.25
N LEU A 672 12.76 27.54 -13.01
CA LEU A 672 12.41 28.80 -12.34
C LEU A 672 13.06 30.03 -13.01
N ALA A 673 14.29 29.90 -13.48
CA ALA A 673 14.99 30.96 -14.22
C ALA A 673 14.41 31.19 -15.62
N ALA A 674 13.78 30.19 -16.22
CA ALA A 674 13.24 30.25 -17.58
C ALA A 674 11.78 30.71 -17.65
N GLN A 675 10.99 30.55 -16.58
CA GLN A 675 9.57 30.88 -16.56
C GLN A 675 9.34 32.42 -16.55
N ASP A 676 8.20 32.87 -17.08
CA ASP A 676 7.80 34.27 -17.16
C ASP A 676 6.53 34.60 -16.33
N LYS A 677 6.07 33.66 -15.49
CA LYS A 677 4.88 33.83 -14.67
C LYS A 677 5.13 34.67 -13.42
N ASP A 678 6.35 34.62 -12.87
CA ASP A 678 6.78 35.37 -11.70
C ASP A 678 8.21 35.89 -11.86
N ALA A 679 8.33 37.19 -12.02
CA ALA A 679 9.62 37.87 -12.28
C ALA A 679 10.55 37.85 -11.05
N GLU A 680 10.01 37.85 -9.84
CA GLU A 680 10.81 37.80 -8.61
C GLU A 680 11.46 36.43 -8.42
N LEU A 681 10.70 35.34 -8.62
CA LEU A 681 11.25 33.99 -8.62
C LEU A 681 12.28 33.81 -9.72
N LYS A 682 12.00 34.29 -10.94
CA LYS A 682 12.97 34.27 -12.05
C LYS A 682 14.29 34.90 -11.68
N ALA A 683 14.23 36.12 -11.14
CA ALA A 683 15.44 36.87 -10.72
C ALA A 683 16.19 36.19 -9.56
N ALA A 684 15.47 35.61 -8.61
CA ALA A 684 16.06 34.92 -7.45
C ALA A 684 16.82 33.65 -7.84
N PHE A 685 16.30 32.89 -8.81
CA PHE A 685 16.85 31.57 -9.16
C PHE A 685 17.82 31.59 -10.36
N ALA A 686 17.86 32.65 -11.17
CA ALA A 686 18.80 32.75 -12.29
C ALA A 686 20.27 32.59 -11.87
N PRO A 687 20.76 33.26 -10.81
CA PRO A 687 22.16 33.10 -10.38
C PRO A 687 22.48 31.68 -9.90
N LEU A 688 21.52 31.00 -9.22
CA LEU A 688 21.69 29.62 -8.78
C LEU A 688 21.77 28.67 -10.00
N ALA A 689 20.89 28.85 -10.98
CA ALA A 689 20.88 28.05 -12.20
C ALA A 689 22.20 28.16 -12.95
N GLU A 690 22.74 29.37 -13.09
CA GLU A 690 24.05 29.62 -13.72
C GLU A 690 25.19 28.93 -12.94
N THR A 691 25.23 29.09 -11.62
CA THR A 691 26.26 28.52 -10.75
C THR A 691 26.24 26.99 -10.81
N LEU A 692 25.06 26.36 -10.64
CA LEU A 692 24.94 24.93 -10.66
C LEU A 692 25.26 24.33 -12.04
N THR A 693 24.91 25.03 -13.12
CA THR A 693 25.26 24.60 -14.48
C THR A 693 26.77 24.65 -14.71
N ALA A 694 27.44 25.72 -14.25
CA ALA A 694 28.88 25.86 -14.40
C ALA A 694 29.66 24.85 -13.56
N ASP A 695 29.19 24.57 -12.36
CA ASP A 695 29.85 23.67 -11.40
C ASP A 695 29.38 22.21 -11.48
N GLU A 696 28.53 21.82 -12.44
CA GLU A 696 27.93 20.47 -12.53
C GLU A 696 28.96 19.35 -12.40
N ALA A 697 30.01 19.38 -13.23
CA ALA A 697 31.04 18.34 -13.24
C ALA A 697 31.79 18.26 -11.91
N LYS A 698 32.06 19.39 -11.28
CA LYS A 698 32.75 19.46 -9.97
C LYS A 698 31.89 18.91 -8.87
N ILE A 699 30.60 19.29 -8.82
CA ILE A 699 29.65 18.81 -7.81
C ILE A 699 29.48 17.29 -7.93
N VAL A 700 29.27 16.78 -9.14
CA VAL A 700 29.13 15.33 -9.38
C VAL A 700 30.40 14.59 -8.95
N ALA A 701 31.59 15.12 -9.22
CA ALA A 701 32.85 14.54 -8.77
C ALA A 701 32.96 14.51 -7.24
N GLU A 702 32.57 15.58 -6.55
CA GLU A 702 32.56 15.65 -5.08
C GLU A 702 31.59 14.62 -4.47
N LEU A 703 30.39 14.49 -5.03
CA LEU A 703 29.39 13.50 -4.58
C LEU A 703 29.87 12.07 -4.81
N SER A 704 30.46 11.78 -5.97
CA SER A 704 30.99 10.44 -6.29
C SER A 704 32.19 10.07 -5.44
N ALA A 705 33.06 11.01 -5.09
CA ALA A 705 34.23 10.79 -4.25
C ALA A 705 33.89 10.37 -2.81
N ALA A 706 32.69 10.63 -2.35
CA ALA A 706 32.20 10.18 -1.03
C ALA A 706 31.94 8.67 -0.98
N GLN A 707 31.69 8.03 -2.13
CA GLN A 707 31.30 6.62 -2.24
C GLN A 707 32.50 5.67 -2.14
N GLY A 708 32.21 4.37 -2.01
CA GLY A 708 33.20 3.29 -2.03
C GLY A 708 33.90 3.04 -0.69
N LYS A 709 33.41 3.60 0.41
CA LYS A 709 33.92 3.39 1.78
C LYS A 709 32.77 3.39 2.76
N ALA A 710 32.95 2.75 3.91
CA ALA A 710 31.93 2.71 4.95
C ALA A 710 31.53 4.12 5.41
N ALA A 711 30.24 4.32 5.70
CA ALA A 711 29.68 5.54 6.27
C ALA A 711 29.31 5.31 7.74
N ASP A 712 29.56 6.30 8.61
CA ASP A 712 29.09 6.31 9.98
C ASP A 712 28.02 7.39 10.13
N ILE A 713 26.81 6.99 10.49
CA ILE A 713 25.68 7.88 10.78
C ILE A 713 25.28 7.85 12.25
N GLY A 714 26.03 7.14 13.11
CA GLY A 714 25.86 7.16 14.56
C GLY A 714 24.69 6.34 15.10
N GLY A 715 24.05 5.48 14.31
CA GLY A 715 22.94 4.61 14.72
C GLY A 715 22.03 4.25 13.56
N TYR A 716 21.17 3.26 13.77
CA TYR A 716 20.19 2.83 12.78
C TYR A 716 18.80 3.43 13.03
N TYR A 717 18.27 3.24 14.25
CA TYR A 717 16.92 3.73 14.63
C TYR A 717 16.92 5.17 15.15
N ALA A 718 18.06 5.63 15.64
CA ALA A 718 18.26 7.00 16.11
C ALA A 718 19.62 7.53 15.62
N PRO A 719 19.77 7.78 14.31
CA PRO A 719 21.03 8.30 13.76
C PRO A 719 21.42 9.63 14.42
N ASP A 720 22.74 9.89 14.48
CA ASP A 720 23.23 11.22 14.86
C ASP A 720 22.96 12.21 13.73
N ALA A 721 22.23 13.26 14.03
CA ALA A 721 21.78 14.24 13.04
C ALA A 721 22.94 14.95 12.31
N ALA A 722 24.02 15.25 13.02
CA ALA A 722 25.18 15.93 12.43
C ALA A 722 25.96 14.98 11.50
N LYS A 723 26.17 13.74 11.91
CA LYS A 723 26.83 12.72 11.09
C LYS A 723 26.02 12.38 9.85
N ALA A 724 24.70 12.20 10.00
CA ALA A 724 23.81 11.92 8.88
C ALA A 724 23.77 13.08 7.88
N ALA A 725 23.67 14.32 8.36
CA ALA A 725 23.72 15.51 7.51
C ALA A 725 25.07 15.65 6.76
N GLN A 726 26.17 15.40 7.43
CA GLN A 726 27.49 15.42 6.81
C GLN A 726 27.64 14.34 5.72
N ALA A 727 27.19 13.13 6.00
CA ALA A 727 27.25 12.02 5.06
C ALA A 727 26.35 12.28 3.82
N MET A 728 25.18 12.89 4.02
CA MET A 728 24.23 13.13 2.94
C MET A 728 24.46 14.42 2.15
N ARG A 729 25.36 15.32 2.62
CA ARG A 729 25.71 16.59 1.94
C ARG A 729 27.22 16.76 1.79
N PRO A 730 27.91 15.81 1.11
CA PRO A 730 29.37 15.83 1.02
C PRO A 730 29.96 16.84 0.03
N SER A 731 29.15 17.45 -0.88
CA SER A 731 29.63 18.43 -1.83
C SER A 731 29.68 19.84 -1.22
N ALA A 732 30.86 20.33 -0.90
CA ALA A 732 31.04 21.69 -0.41
C ALA A 732 30.61 22.75 -1.45
N THR A 733 30.87 22.50 -2.73
CA THR A 733 30.50 23.40 -3.82
C THR A 733 28.97 23.54 -3.93
N PHE A 734 28.25 22.43 -3.87
CA PHE A 734 26.78 22.45 -3.90
C PHE A 734 26.20 23.13 -2.65
N ASN A 735 26.71 22.80 -1.48
CA ASN A 735 26.24 23.41 -0.23
C ASN A 735 26.43 24.94 -0.23
N GLN A 736 27.59 25.42 -0.73
CA GLN A 736 27.87 26.86 -0.86
C GLN A 736 26.95 27.57 -1.85
N ALA A 737 26.67 26.92 -2.99
CA ALA A 737 25.75 27.49 -3.98
C ALA A 737 24.33 27.63 -3.40
N LEU A 738 23.86 26.61 -2.73
CA LEU A 738 22.53 26.59 -2.10
C LEU A 738 22.41 27.63 -0.95
N ALA A 739 23.47 27.83 -0.18
CA ALA A 739 23.51 28.82 0.91
C ALA A 739 23.43 30.26 0.45
N LYS A 740 23.73 30.54 -0.84
CA LYS A 740 23.63 31.89 -1.42
C LYS A 740 22.22 32.22 -1.91
N LEU A 741 21.35 31.24 -2.07
CA LEU A 741 19.95 31.40 -2.43
C LEU A 741 19.16 32.05 -1.27
#